data_cd0b5943d6b2e34aecdceb972994b5d8
#
_entry.id   cd0b5943d6b2e34aecdceb972994b5d8
#
_cell.length_a   1.000
_cell.length_b   1.000
_cell.length_c   1.000
_cell.angle_alpha   90.00
_cell.angle_beta   90.00
_cell.angle_gamma   90.00
#
_symmetry.space_group_name_H-M   'P 1'
#
loop_
_entity.id
_entity.type
_entity.pdbx_description
1 polymer ?
#
loop_
_entity_poly.entity_id
_entity_poly.type
_entity_poly.pdbx_seq_one_letter_code
_entity_poly.pdbx_strand_id
1 'polypeptide(L)'
;MKLRDLFRSKGSAASNVPEVPLPESPSVSSTYIAELQQQAQSILSEGRLPEAIERYSELILRRPDFAEGHYKRGNAHNRSGSWTAALADYDRAVALDPQYAYAYCNRGTVLERMQRWDEALASYDRALELNPRDAFACYNRASVLRELDRLEEAVTSYDKAVELNGGYVEAYVNRGHLLHRLKRHEQAAASYAKALELCPLPSDAAGQIGPLRPEQQFLPGFGQFVRMQICDWRGFDDHVRQITAGLHRGLPVIQPFAALALLDDPSLQRSAAEGWISTDAPPDPSLGLVAARQRASKIRVGYFSADFRIHPVAFLTAGLFERHDRSKFELTAFSLGPRTHDVMENRLSRAFDRFLDVRGHTDAEIATLARTLGIDIAVNLNGITEHSRTKIFALRAAPIQVSYLGYAGTMGASFMDYLIADAVVVPRARQRDYLEKIVYLPDCFMPFDSEYEVDARVFTRAELGLPESGCVFCCFNNIFKLTPEVFAVWMKLLSRHPDSVLWLPHTNSAGAANLRMEAAARGIDHRRLVFAQRMESLSEHLARIRAADLFLDTFPYNAHTTAMDALWAGVPVLTCSGESFASRVAGSLLRAVGLPQLITRSWSEYEDLASSLVTDPERLRQLRSTLAQNRTTSSLFDTARYTRSLEAAYEAIYEHHLSGAAPAHINQPTSAD
;
A
#
# COMPACT_ATOMS: atom_id res chain seq x y z
N MET A 1 -26.11 -35.23 17.92
CA MET A 1 -26.29 -36.64 17.57
C MET A 1 -25.12 -37.02 16.69
N LYS A 2 -24.15 -37.77 17.24
CA LYS A 2 -22.85 -38.07 16.61
C LYS A 2 -23.00 -39.23 15.63
N LEU A 3 -22.62 -39.01 14.38
CA LEU A 3 -22.47 -40.05 13.33
C LEU A 3 -21.22 -40.89 13.62
N ARG A 4 -21.32 -41.86 14.54
CA ARG A 4 -20.20 -42.75 14.91
C ARG A 4 -20.59 -44.20 15.09
N ASP A 5 -21.76 -44.63 14.60
CA ASP A 5 -22.22 -45.99 14.81
C ASP A 5 -22.92 -46.58 13.58
N LEU A 6 -22.16 -46.80 12.52
CA LEU A 6 -22.66 -47.59 11.39
C LEU A 6 -21.45 -48.21 10.66
N PHE A 7 -20.82 -49.23 11.27
CA PHE A 7 -20.08 -50.32 10.60
C PHE A 7 -19.47 -51.25 11.67
N ARG A 8 -20.35 -52.00 12.31
CA ARG A 8 -19.97 -53.25 12.98
C ARG A 8 -20.94 -54.34 12.53
N SER A 9 -20.39 -55.36 11.87
CA SER A 9 -20.70 -56.81 11.87
C SER A 9 -20.59 -57.37 10.49
N LYS A 10 -19.80 -58.34 10.22
CA LYS A 10 -19.87 -59.74 10.55
C LYS A 10 -18.63 -60.45 10.00
N GLY A 11 -18.15 -61.33 10.79
CA GLY A 11 -16.99 -62.13 10.59
C GLY A 11 -17.22 -63.39 9.80
N SER A 12 -16.08 -64.05 9.66
CA SER A 12 -15.80 -65.44 9.36
C SER A 12 -15.99 -65.95 7.93
N ALA A 13 -14.87 -66.24 7.30
CA ALA A 13 -14.59 -67.62 6.85
C ALA A 13 -13.14 -67.70 6.37
N ALA A 14 -12.34 -68.46 7.07
CA ALA A 14 -11.01 -68.82 6.63
C ALA A 14 -11.15 -69.76 5.44
N SER A 15 -10.66 -69.37 4.27
CA SER A 15 -10.38 -70.27 3.17
C SER A 15 -8.86 -70.40 3.03
N ASN A 16 -8.35 -71.57 3.35
CA ASN A 16 -6.99 -71.98 3.01
C ASN A 16 -6.79 -71.93 1.51
N VAL A 17 -6.05 -70.93 1.04
CA VAL A 17 -5.44 -70.95 -0.29
C VAL A 17 -3.98 -71.24 -0.06
N PRO A 18 -3.40 -72.25 -0.76
CA PRO A 18 -1.98 -72.57 -0.63
C PRO A 18 -1.15 -71.37 -1.11
N GLU A 19 -0.20 -70.97 -0.29
CA GLU A 19 0.83 -70.01 -0.69
C GLU A 19 1.62 -70.56 -1.85
N VAL A 20 1.41 -69.96 -3.02
CA VAL A 20 2.33 -70.13 -4.14
C VAL A 20 3.55 -69.25 -3.80
N PRO A 21 4.77 -69.83 -3.73
CA PRO A 21 5.97 -69.04 -3.52
C PRO A 21 6.08 -68.05 -4.68
N LEU A 22 6.08 -66.77 -4.35
CA LEU A 22 6.44 -65.72 -5.31
C LEU A 22 7.85 -66.02 -5.83
N PRO A 23 8.10 -65.94 -7.13
CA PRO A 23 9.44 -66.17 -7.68
C PRO A 23 10.38 -65.15 -7.04
N GLU A 24 11.49 -65.65 -6.48
CA GLU A 24 12.59 -64.82 -6.03
C GLU A 24 12.98 -63.87 -7.16
N SER A 25 12.77 -62.56 -6.98
CA SER A 25 13.23 -61.56 -7.92
C SER A 25 14.73 -61.72 -8.13
N PRO A 26 15.23 -61.77 -9.37
CA PRO A 26 16.67 -61.88 -9.60
C PRO A 26 17.37 -60.75 -8.88
N SER A 27 18.43 -61.09 -8.13
CA SER A 27 19.29 -60.17 -7.42
C SER A 27 19.82 -59.13 -8.43
N VAL A 28 19.19 -57.97 -8.47
CA VAL A 28 19.62 -56.87 -9.36
C VAL A 28 21.02 -56.48 -8.93
N SER A 29 21.99 -56.54 -9.82
CA SER A 29 23.38 -56.18 -9.56
C SER A 29 23.44 -54.77 -8.95
N SER A 30 24.24 -54.62 -7.90
CA SER A 30 24.51 -53.31 -7.30
C SER A 30 25.00 -52.27 -8.33
N THR A 31 25.67 -52.76 -9.38
CA THR A 31 26.13 -51.97 -10.55
C THR A 31 24.96 -51.36 -11.31
N TYR A 32 23.90 -52.12 -11.58
CA TYR A 32 22.72 -51.63 -12.29
C TYR A 32 21.96 -50.56 -11.49
N ILE A 33 21.87 -50.72 -10.18
CA ILE A 33 21.24 -49.72 -9.31
C ILE A 33 22.04 -48.40 -9.33
N ALA A 34 23.38 -48.46 -9.28
CA ALA A 34 24.26 -47.28 -9.37
C ALA A 34 24.15 -46.60 -10.74
N GLU A 35 24.10 -47.38 -11.85
CA GLU A 35 23.90 -46.84 -13.19
C GLU A 35 22.53 -46.14 -13.31
N LEU A 36 21.46 -46.74 -12.82
CA LEU A 36 20.12 -46.20 -12.82
C LEU A 36 20.05 -44.90 -12.02
N GLN A 37 20.70 -44.83 -10.86
CA GLN A 37 20.80 -43.64 -10.04
C GLN A 37 21.54 -42.51 -10.78
N GLN A 38 22.65 -42.83 -11.43
CA GLN A 38 23.44 -41.85 -12.21
C GLN A 38 22.64 -41.33 -13.40
N GLN A 39 21.94 -42.22 -14.14
CA GLN A 39 21.07 -41.84 -15.25
C GLN A 39 19.95 -40.91 -14.78
N ALA A 40 19.24 -41.27 -13.70
CA ALA A 40 18.16 -40.48 -13.14
C ALA A 40 18.64 -39.10 -12.71
N GLN A 41 19.84 -39.02 -12.10
CA GLN A 41 20.44 -37.73 -11.71
C GLN A 41 20.84 -36.87 -12.93
N SER A 42 21.39 -37.47 -13.98
CA SER A 42 21.71 -36.74 -15.24
C SER A 42 20.44 -36.18 -15.88
N ILE A 43 19.41 -37.00 -16.06
CA ILE A 43 18.12 -36.64 -16.65
C ILE A 43 17.47 -35.47 -15.83
N LEU A 44 17.54 -35.54 -14.50
CA LEU A 44 17.03 -34.51 -13.62
C LEU A 44 17.80 -33.16 -13.79
N SER A 45 19.13 -33.24 -13.93
CA SER A 45 19.98 -32.07 -14.18
C SER A 45 19.75 -31.43 -15.55
N GLU A 46 19.43 -32.27 -16.57
CA GLU A 46 19.03 -31.83 -17.92
C GLU A 46 17.63 -31.18 -17.95
N GLY A 47 16.86 -31.26 -16.86
CA GLY A 47 15.51 -30.72 -16.79
C GLY A 47 14.41 -31.56 -17.44
N ARG A 48 14.71 -32.82 -17.84
CA ARG A 48 13.76 -33.79 -18.42
C ARG A 48 12.93 -34.44 -17.31
N LEU A 49 12.01 -33.62 -16.71
CA LEU A 49 11.32 -33.98 -15.46
C LEU A 49 10.47 -35.26 -15.53
N PRO A 50 9.66 -35.51 -16.60
CA PRO A 50 8.87 -36.74 -16.68
C PRO A 50 9.75 -37.99 -16.67
N GLU A 51 10.82 -37.97 -17.44
CA GLU A 51 11.75 -39.08 -17.51
C GLU A 51 12.54 -39.27 -16.20
N ALA A 52 12.91 -38.19 -15.54
CA ALA A 52 13.54 -38.25 -14.21
C ALA A 52 12.60 -38.92 -13.18
N ILE A 53 11.31 -38.54 -13.19
CA ILE A 53 10.28 -39.15 -12.33
C ILE A 53 10.17 -40.66 -12.59
N GLU A 54 10.15 -41.06 -13.86
CA GLU A 54 10.08 -42.47 -14.22
C GLU A 54 11.30 -43.24 -13.71
N ARG A 55 12.50 -42.76 -13.95
CA ARG A 55 13.74 -43.40 -13.51
C ARG A 55 13.88 -43.46 -12.00
N TYR A 56 13.55 -42.41 -11.28
CA TYR A 56 13.51 -42.48 -9.82
C TYR A 56 12.41 -43.39 -9.30
N SER A 57 11.27 -43.51 -9.99
CA SER A 57 10.22 -44.46 -9.62
C SER A 57 10.68 -45.90 -9.79
N GLU A 58 11.40 -46.22 -10.88
CA GLU A 58 12.03 -47.52 -11.07
C GLU A 58 13.07 -47.80 -9.97
N LEU A 59 13.89 -46.80 -9.61
CA LEU A 59 14.89 -46.95 -8.56
C LEU A 59 14.24 -47.22 -7.19
N ILE A 60 13.18 -46.48 -6.86
CA ILE A 60 12.42 -46.63 -5.61
C ILE A 60 11.69 -47.99 -5.56
N LEU A 61 11.16 -48.46 -6.66
CA LEU A 61 10.54 -49.79 -6.70
C LEU A 61 11.55 -50.90 -6.30
N ARG A 62 12.83 -50.73 -6.65
CA ARG A 62 13.91 -51.67 -6.32
C ARG A 62 14.53 -51.44 -4.96
N ARG A 63 14.48 -50.18 -4.47
CA ARG A 63 14.99 -49.76 -3.17
C ARG A 63 13.99 -48.83 -2.45
N PRO A 64 12.92 -49.43 -1.88
CA PRO A 64 11.86 -48.63 -1.24
C PRO A 64 12.32 -47.85 0.02
N ASP A 65 13.47 -48.24 0.55
CA ASP A 65 14.14 -47.63 1.72
C ASP A 65 15.16 -46.52 1.36
N PHE A 66 15.28 -46.18 0.08
CA PHE A 66 16.25 -45.19 -0.40
C PHE A 66 15.72 -43.76 -0.25
N ALA A 67 15.97 -43.14 0.89
CA ALA A 67 15.49 -41.79 1.21
C ALA A 67 15.87 -40.75 0.14
N GLU A 68 17.12 -40.79 -0.37
CA GLU A 68 17.56 -39.88 -1.43
C GLU A 68 16.77 -40.03 -2.73
N GLY A 69 16.39 -41.25 -3.11
CA GLY A 69 15.56 -41.52 -4.30
C GLY A 69 14.21 -40.81 -4.20
N HIS A 70 13.53 -40.93 -3.05
CA HIS A 70 12.29 -40.20 -2.76
C HIS A 70 12.51 -38.67 -2.80
N TYR A 71 13.56 -38.16 -2.13
CA TYR A 71 13.89 -36.75 -2.16
C TYR A 71 14.11 -36.21 -3.58
N LYS A 72 14.87 -36.90 -4.41
CA LYS A 72 15.16 -36.48 -5.80
C LYS A 72 13.92 -36.56 -6.69
N ARG A 73 13.05 -37.60 -6.53
CA ARG A 73 11.77 -37.65 -7.23
C ARG A 73 10.84 -36.52 -6.77
N GLY A 74 10.80 -36.25 -5.49
CA GLY A 74 10.11 -35.10 -4.91
C GLY A 74 10.57 -33.78 -5.52
N ASN A 75 11.87 -33.61 -5.74
CA ASN A 75 12.41 -32.42 -6.43
C ASN A 75 11.91 -32.35 -7.89
N ALA A 76 11.84 -33.44 -8.60
CA ALA A 76 11.31 -33.47 -9.96
C ALA A 76 9.81 -33.12 -9.99
N HIS A 77 9.02 -33.68 -9.07
CA HIS A 77 7.60 -33.36 -8.91
C HIS A 77 7.39 -31.87 -8.51
N ASN A 78 8.20 -31.33 -7.61
CA ASN A 78 8.12 -29.92 -7.24
C ASN A 78 8.40 -29.02 -8.46
N ARG A 79 9.46 -29.30 -9.23
CA ARG A 79 9.79 -28.54 -10.45
C ARG A 79 8.73 -28.66 -11.55
N SER A 80 7.99 -29.80 -11.61
CA SER A 80 6.87 -29.99 -12.55
C SER A 80 5.54 -29.38 -12.06
N GLY A 81 5.50 -28.77 -10.87
CA GLY A 81 4.27 -28.23 -10.26
C GLY A 81 3.35 -29.26 -9.62
N SER A 82 3.78 -30.52 -9.54
CA SER A 82 3.02 -31.64 -8.96
C SER A 82 3.19 -31.68 -7.43
N TRP A 83 2.73 -30.62 -6.75
CA TRP A 83 3.05 -30.36 -5.32
C TRP A 83 2.58 -31.48 -4.37
N THR A 84 1.40 -32.07 -4.61
CA THR A 84 0.91 -33.18 -3.77
C THR A 84 1.82 -34.40 -3.86
N ALA A 85 2.29 -34.76 -5.07
CA ALA A 85 3.22 -35.86 -5.28
C ALA A 85 4.61 -35.54 -4.66
N ALA A 86 5.08 -34.30 -4.82
CA ALA A 86 6.32 -33.84 -4.20
C ALA A 86 6.28 -33.97 -2.68
N LEU A 87 5.17 -33.52 -2.05
CA LEU A 87 4.98 -33.62 -0.61
C LEU A 87 5.02 -35.07 -0.12
N ALA A 88 4.31 -35.96 -0.80
CA ALA A 88 4.31 -37.41 -0.46
C ALA A 88 5.72 -38.03 -0.53
N ASP A 89 6.50 -37.60 -1.51
CA ASP A 89 7.89 -38.06 -1.65
C ASP A 89 8.79 -37.52 -0.57
N TYR A 90 8.65 -36.22 -0.20
CA TYR A 90 9.42 -35.65 0.91
C TYR A 90 9.00 -36.26 2.26
N ASP A 91 7.70 -36.50 2.47
CA ASP A 91 7.21 -37.18 3.67
C ASP A 91 7.84 -38.58 3.80
N ARG A 92 7.97 -39.28 2.69
CA ARG A 92 8.62 -40.59 2.69
C ARG A 92 10.12 -40.49 2.91
N ALA A 93 10.80 -39.48 2.32
CA ALA A 93 12.22 -39.26 2.50
C ALA A 93 12.56 -38.97 3.98
N VAL A 94 11.80 -38.10 4.67
CA VAL A 94 12.04 -37.79 6.08
C VAL A 94 11.61 -38.90 7.02
N ALA A 95 10.67 -39.74 6.63
CA ALA A 95 10.31 -40.92 7.40
C ALA A 95 11.41 -42.01 7.32
N LEU A 96 12.12 -42.11 6.20
CA LEU A 96 13.24 -43.04 6.02
C LEU A 96 14.55 -42.53 6.64
N ASP A 97 14.78 -41.20 6.52
CA ASP A 97 15.94 -40.54 7.14
C ASP A 97 15.49 -39.26 7.89
N PRO A 98 15.22 -39.38 9.21
CA PRO A 98 14.83 -38.24 10.04
C PRO A 98 15.93 -37.17 10.26
N GLN A 99 17.16 -37.41 9.74
CA GLN A 99 18.25 -36.43 9.75
C GLN A 99 18.44 -35.72 8.42
N TYR A 100 17.56 -35.92 7.47
CA TYR A 100 17.69 -35.37 6.10
C TYR A 100 17.22 -33.89 6.04
N ALA A 101 18.05 -32.97 6.50
CA ALA A 101 17.74 -31.53 6.57
C ALA A 101 17.20 -30.93 5.27
N TYR A 102 17.81 -31.28 4.11
CA TYR A 102 17.35 -30.78 2.81
C TYR A 102 15.95 -31.26 2.43
N ALA A 103 15.56 -32.46 2.83
CA ALA A 103 14.20 -32.97 2.56
C ALA A 103 13.17 -32.20 3.39
N TYR A 104 13.46 -31.88 4.64
CA TYR A 104 12.60 -30.98 5.46
C TYR A 104 12.51 -29.59 4.85
N CYS A 105 13.61 -28.98 4.40
CA CYS A 105 13.61 -27.66 3.79
C CYS A 105 12.72 -27.64 2.53
N ASN A 106 12.89 -28.60 1.60
CA ASN A 106 12.11 -28.67 0.38
C ASN A 106 10.64 -29.05 0.64
N ARG A 107 10.36 -29.86 1.68
CA ARG A 107 9.01 -30.11 2.19
C ARG A 107 8.33 -28.81 2.61
N GLY A 108 9.03 -27.98 3.38
CA GLY A 108 8.58 -26.64 3.77
C GLY A 108 8.22 -25.78 2.56
N THR A 109 9.08 -25.75 1.54
CA THR A 109 8.84 -24.99 0.30
C THR A 109 7.56 -25.44 -0.45
N VAL A 110 7.30 -26.74 -0.49
CA VAL A 110 6.06 -27.25 -1.13
C VAL A 110 4.83 -26.92 -0.30
N LEU A 111 4.91 -27.06 1.03
CA LEU A 111 3.82 -26.71 1.95
C LEU A 111 3.49 -25.21 1.90
N GLU A 112 4.51 -24.34 1.78
CA GLU A 112 4.35 -22.91 1.56
C GLU A 112 3.55 -22.62 0.27
N ARG A 113 3.91 -23.26 -0.85
CA ARG A 113 3.17 -23.15 -2.12
C ARG A 113 1.72 -23.63 -2.03
N MET A 114 1.47 -24.60 -1.14
CA MET A 114 0.12 -25.10 -0.83
C MET A 114 -0.60 -24.27 0.23
N GLN A 115 -0.01 -23.16 0.71
CA GLN A 115 -0.51 -22.28 1.77
C GLN A 115 -0.76 -23.00 3.11
N ARG A 116 -0.04 -24.11 3.36
CA ARG A 116 -0.08 -24.87 4.63
C ARG A 116 1.00 -24.33 5.57
N TRP A 117 0.77 -23.09 6.05
CA TRP A 117 1.80 -22.27 6.70
C TRP A 117 2.40 -22.90 7.96
N ASP A 118 1.56 -23.43 8.86
CA ASP A 118 2.03 -24.03 10.13
C ASP A 118 2.90 -25.27 9.88
N GLU A 119 2.53 -26.08 8.91
CA GLU A 119 3.29 -27.29 8.55
C GLU A 119 4.60 -26.94 7.80
N ALA A 120 4.57 -25.87 7.01
CA ALA A 120 5.77 -25.32 6.38
C ALA A 120 6.76 -24.82 7.44
N LEU A 121 6.26 -24.05 8.43
CA LEU A 121 7.07 -23.57 9.54
C LEU A 121 7.72 -24.70 10.32
N ALA A 122 6.94 -25.73 10.71
CA ALA A 122 7.47 -26.90 11.42
C ALA A 122 8.54 -27.64 10.60
N SER A 123 8.40 -27.67 9.27
CA SER A 123 9.39 -28.28 8.38
C SER A 123 10.69 -27.48 8.34
N TYR A 124 10.61 -26.15 8.25
CA TYR A 124 11.80 -25.30 8.29
C TYR A 124 12.46 -25.29 9.66
N ASP A 125 11.67 -25.30 10.75
CA ASP A 125 12.21 -25.42 12.12
C ASP A 125 13.03 -26.71 12.24
N ARG A 126 12.49 -27.83 11.77
CA ARG A 126 13.22 -29.12 11.79
C ARG A 126 14.47 -29.11 10.91
N ALA A 127 14.40 -28.49 9.73
CA ALA A 127 15.56 -28.33 8.85
C ALA A 127 16.69 -27.53 9.55
N LEU A 128 16.33 -26.45 10.27
CA LEU A 128 17.28 -25.60 10.98
C LEU A 128 17.81 -26.22 12.29
N GLU A 129 17.04 -27.09 12.96
CA GLU A 129 17.57 -27.92 14.06
C GLU A 129 18.68 -28.83 13.56
N LEU A 130 18.52 -29.40 12.36
CA LEU A 130 19.51 -30.31 11.78
C LEU A 130 20.68 -29.57 11.11
N ASN A 131 20.41 -28.43 10.48
CA ASN A 131 21.43 -27.56 9.86
C ASN A 131 21.20 -26.09 10.22
N PRO A 132 21.70 -25.59 11.36
CA PRO A 132 21.50 -24.20 11.80
C PRO A 132 22.15 -23.14 10.90
N ARG A 133 22.97 -23.54 9.93
CA ARG A 133 23.72 -22.64 9.03
C ARG A 133 23.11 -22.55 7.62
N ASP A 134 21.90 -22.99 7.45
CA ASP A 134 21.20 -22.92 6.15
C ASP A 134 20.51 -21.54 6.00
N ALA A 135 21.16 -20.62 5.29
CA ALA A 135 20.62 -19.28 5.03
C ALA A 135 19.31 -19.33 4.22
N PHE A 136 19.13 -20.33 3.33
CA PHE A 136 17.92 -20.48 2.54
C PHE A 136 16.73 -20.93 3.41
N ALA A 137 16.94 -21.87 4.30
CA ALA A 137 15.94 -22.29 5.27
C ALA A 137 15.54 -21.16 6.23
N CYS A 138 16.52 -20.34 6.70
CA CYS A 138 16.24 -19.14 7.50
C CYS A 138 15.37 -18.13 6.74
N TYR A 139 15.68 -17.87 5.47
CA TYR A 139 14.93 -16.94 4.62
C TYR A 139 13.48 -17.43 4.41
N ASN A 140 13.29 -18.69 4.06
CA ASN A 140 11.94 -19.23 3.81
C ASN A 140 11.11 -19.30 5.11
N ARG A 141 11.75 -19.68 6.23
CA ARG A 141 11.12 -19.61 7.55
C ARG A 141 10.59 -18.21 7.85
N ALA A 142 11.40 -17.17 7.57
CA ALA A 142 11.01 -15.79 7.77
C ALA A 142 9.82 -15.41 6.88
N SER A 143 9.78 -15.88 5.63
CA SER A 143 8.67 -15.64 4.72
C SER A 143 7.36 -16.25 5.25
N VAL A 144 7.41 -17.50 5.74
CA VAL A 144 6.24 -18.17 6.35
C VAL A 144 5.79 -17.48 7.64
N LEU A 145 6.73 -17.08 8.50
CA LEU A 145 6.39 -16.35 9.73
C LEU A 145 5.70 -15.00 9.43
N ARG A 146 6.08 -14.32 8.36
CA ARG A 146 5.41 -13.11 7.89
C ARG A 146 3.95 -13.37 7.49
N GLU A 147 3.68 -14.48 6.77
CA GLU A 147 2.30 -14.86 6.40
C GLU A 147 1.46 -15.24 7.63
N LEU A 148 2.09 -15.79 8.67
CA LEU A 148 1.46 -16.09 9.97
C LEU A 148 1.34 -14.86 10.89
N ASP A 149 1.71 -13.66 10.43
CA ASP A 149 1.76 -12.40 11.19
C ASP A 149 2.67 -12.43 12.43
N ARG A 150 3.63 -13.36 12.48
CA ARG A 150 4.66 -13.49 13.53
C ARG A 150 5.89 -12.64 13.17
N LEU A 151 5.69 -11.32 13.11
CA LEU A 151 6.59 -10.39 12.44
C LEU A 151 7.98 -10.28 13.09
N GLU A 152 8.08 -10.24 14.41
CA GLU A 152 9.38 -10.12 15.12
C GLU A 152 10.23 -11.39 14.95
N GLU A 153 9.62 -12.55 14.94
CA GLU A 153 10.31 -13.81 14.67
C GLU A 153 10.77 -13.88 13.20
N ALA A 154 9.98 -13.33 12.28
CA ALA A 154 10.38 -13.22 10.88
C ALA A 154 11.60 -12.30 10.72
N VAL A 155 11.67 -11.15 11.42
CA VAL A 155 12.87 -10.29 11.45
C VAL A 155 14.09 -11.08 11.92
N THR A 156 13.97 -11.80 13.04
CA THR A 156 15.07 -12.61 13.60
C THR A 156 15.56 -13.66 12.60
N SER A 157 14.66 -14.28 11.86
CA SER A 157 15.01 -15.28 10.85
C SER A 157 15.67 -14.65 9.61
N TYR A 158 15.21 -13.47 9.17
CA TYR A 158 15.91 -12.71 8.12
C TYR A 158 17.29 -12.22 8.59
N ASP A 159 17.42 -11.75 9.85
CA ASP A 159 18.71 -11.35 10.43
C ASP A 159 19.70 -12.50 10.32
N LYS A 160 19.26 -13.72 10.67
CA LYS A 160 20.11 -14.91 10.58
C LYS A 160 20.45 -15.26 9.12
N ALA A 161 19.52 -15.14 8.20
CA ALA A 161 19.76 -15.40 6.77
C ALA A 161 20.85 -14.47 6.20
N VAL A 162 20.80 -13.16 6.50
CA VAL A 162 21.79 -12.19 6.00
C VAL A 162 23.12 -12.28 6.77
N GLU A 163 23.14 -12.73 8.02
CA GLU A 163 24.35 -13.04 8.76
C GLU A 163 25.10 -14.22 8.13
N LEU A 164 24.38 -15.28 7.78
CA LEU A 164 24.95 -16.49 7.18
C LEU A 164 25.37 -16.27 5.71
N ASN A 165 24.63 -15.48 4.99
CA ASN A 165 24.92 -15.12 3.59
C ASN A 165 24.81 -13.61 3.40
N GLY A 166 25.90 -12.89 3.58
CA GLY A 166 25.99 -11.44 3.39
C GLY A 166 25.72 -10.94 1.95
N GLY A 167 25.65 -11.85 0.97
CA GLY A 167 25.29 -11.56 -0.41
C GLY A 167 23.82 -11.84 -0.79
N TYR A 168 22.96 -12.18 0.18
CA TYR A 168 21.58 -12.59 -0.07
C TYR A 168 20.66 -11.38 -0.28
N VAL A 169 20.61 -10.88 -1.52
CA VAL A 169 19.88 -9.65 -1.89
C VAL A 169 18.40 -9.71 -1.50
N GLU A 170 17.71 -10.80 -1.85
CA GLU A 170 16.28 -10.96 -1.58
C GLU A 170 15.97 -10.98 -0.07
N ALA A 171 16.89 -11.51 0.73
CA ALA A 171 16.74 -11.47 2.19
C ALA A 171 16.84 -10.04 2.74
N TYR A 172 17.77 -9.23 2.21
CA TYR A 172 17.85 -7.81 2.57
C TYR A 172 16.60 -7.03 2.12
N VAL A 173 16.09 -7.27 0.91
CA VAL A 173 14.87 -6.63 0.41
C VAL A 173 13.66 -6.97 1.29
N ASN A 174 13.41 -8.25 1.55
CA ASN A 174 12.27 -8.69 2.34
C ASN A 174 12.38 -8.28 3.82
N ARG A 175 13.61 -8.30 4.36
CA ARG A 175 13.91 -7.73 5.68
C ARG A 175 13.57 -6.24 5.73
N GLY A 176 13.93 -5.49 4.70
CA GLY A 176 13.62 -4.07 4.56
C GLY A 176 12.11 -3.80 4.56
N HIS A 177 11.34 -4.57 3.79
CA HIS A 177 9.87 -4.48 3.77
C HIS A 177 9.25 -4.75 5.14
N LEU A 178 9.71 -5.81 5.81
CA LEU A 178 9.19 -6.19 7.11
C LEU A 178 9.52 -5.14 8.19
N LEU A 179 10.75 -4.64 8.21
CA LEU A 179 11.17 -3.59 9.12
C LEU A 179 10.43 -2.27 8.87
N HIS A 180 10.14 -1.93 7.62
CA HIS A 180 9.31 -0.78 7.27
C HIS A 180 7.88 -0.93 7.81
N ARG A 181 7.26 -2.11 7.63
CA ARG A 181 5.94 -2.44 8.21
C ARG A 181 5.93 -2.31 9.74
N LEU A 182 7.02 -2.71 10.40
CA LEU A 182 7.24 -2.55 11.85
C LEU A 182 7.65 -1.13 12.27
N LYS A 183 7.70 -0.17 11.34
CA LYS A 183 8.13 1.22 11.55
C LYS A 183 9.57 1.37 12.09
N ARG A 184 10.41 0.35 11.88
CA ARG A 184 11.84 0.33 12.20
C ARG A 184 12.64 0.90 11.01
N HIS A 185 12.37 2.16 10.67
CA HIS A 185 12.77 2.78 9.41
C HIS A 185 14.29 2.88 9.20
N GLU A 186 15.08 3.13 10.25
CA GLU A 186 16.56 3.17 10.15
C GLU A 186 17.12 1.82 9.70
N GLN A 187 16.64 0.73 10.29
CA GLN A 187 17.06 -0.62 9.94
C GLN A 187 16.55 -1.04 8.55
N ALA A 188 15.35 -0.59 8.17
CA ALA A 188 14.82 -0.82 6.84
C ALA A 188 15.68 -0.08 5.79
N ALA A 189 16.02 1.19 6.03
CA ALA A 189 16.90 1.97 5.16
C ALA A 189 18.28 1.31 4.98
N ALA A 190 18.87 0.81 6.06
CA ALA A 190 20.12 0.07 6.00
C ALA A 190 20.00 -1.23 5.18
N SER A 191 18.87 -1.94 5.29
CA SER A 191 18.62 -3.16 4.52
C SER A 191 18.52 -2.87 3.03
N TYR A 192 17.74 -1.86 2.63
CA TYR A 192 17.62 -1.48 1.22
C TYR A 192 18.94 -0.92 0.65
N ALA A 193 19.69 -0.14 1.44
CA ALA A 193 21.00 0.35 1.03
C ALA A 193 21.96 -0.82 0.74
N LYS A 194 21.96 -1.85 1.61
CA LYS A 194 22.79 -3.04 1.39
C LYS A 194 22.33 -3.85 0.20
N ALA A 195 21.03 -3.98 -0.03
CA ALA A 195 20.49 -4.64 -1.23
C ALA A 195 20.92 -3.90 -2.52
N LEU A 196 20.87 -2.56 -2.54
CA LEU A 196 21.33 -1.74 -3.68
C LEU A 196 22.85 -1.81 -3.89
N GLU A 197 23.64 -1.90 -2.82
CA GLU A 197 25.10 -2.10 -2.89
C GLU A 197 25.45 -3.46 -3.54
N LEU A 198 24.75 -4.53 -3.13
CA LEU A 198 24.97 -5.89 -3.64
C LEU A 198 24.43 -6.08 -5.06
N CYS A 199 23.40 -5.35 -5.41
CA CYS A 199 22.67 -5.46 -6.67
C CYS A 199 22.41 -4.06 -7.24
N PRO A 200 23.48 -3.35 -7.66
CA PRO A 200 23.35 -2.01 -8.22
C PRO A 200 22.52 -2.03 -9.50
N LEU A 201 21.85 -0.91 -9.78
CA LEU A 201 21.08 -0.77 -11.01
C LEU A 201 21.99 -0.95 -12.22
N PRO A 202 21.58 -1.72 -13.24
CA PRO A 202 22.36 -1.87 -14.45
C PRO A 202 22.44 -0.51 -15.17
N SER A 203 23.66 -0.02 -15.41
CA SER A 203 23.88 1.21 -16.16
C SER A 203 24.85 0.97 -17.31
N ASP A 204 24.57 1.60 -18.46
CA ASP A 204 25.50 1.62 -19.60
C ASP A 204 26.61 2.64 -19.38
N ALA A 205 27.56 2.72 -20.35
CA ALA A 205 28.68 3.66 -20.32
C ALA A 205 28.23 5.15 -20.30
N ALA A 206 26.98 5.44 -20.69
CA ALA A 206 26.41 6.78 -20.64
C ALA A 206 25.61 7.01 -19.32
N GLY A 207 25.66 6.07 -18.38
CA GLY A 207 24.93 6.14 -17.10
C GLY A 207 23.42 5.88 -17.21
N GLN A 208 22.94 5.36 -18.35
CA GLN A 208 21.52 5.05 -18.53
C GLN A 208 21.18 3.70 -17.89
N ILE A 209 20.08 3.68 -17.14
CA ILE A 209 19.61 2.46 -16.46
C ILE A 209 19.07 1.45 -17.48
N GLY A 210 19.61 0.23 -17.50
CA GLY A 210 19.16 -0.89 -18.31
C GLY A 210 17.92 -1.61 -17.73
N PRO A 211 17.48 -2.72 -18.36
CA PRO A 211 16.40 -3.55 -17.85
C PRO A 211 16.70 -4.03 -16.43
N LEU A 212 15.71 -3.98 -15.55
CA LEU A 212 15.84 -4.39 -14.15
C LEU A 212 15.63 -5.88 -13.98
N ARG A 213 16.40 -6.49 -13.10
CA ARG A 213 16.11 -7.83 -12.57
C ARG A 213 14.92 -7.76 -11.60
N PRO A 214 14.19 -8.88 -11.35
CA PRO A 214 13.04 -8.87 -10.44
C PRO A 214 13.33 -8.26 -9.07
N GLU A 215 14.48 -8.57 -8.47
CA GLU A 215 14.91 -8.08 -7.16
C GLU A 215 15.27 -6.58 -7.14
N GLN A 216 15.44 -5.96 -8.30
CA GLN A 216 15.73 -4.53 -8.44
C GLN A 216 14.45 -3.70 -8.63
N GLN A 217 13.33 -4.34 -9.00
CA GLN A 217 12.07 -3.64 -9.23
C GLN A 217 11.62 -2.92 -7.96
N PHE A 218 11.29 -1.64 -8.11
CA PHE A 218 10.86 -0.74 -7.03
C PHE A 218 11.88 -0.52 -5.90
N LEU A 219 13.03 -1.21 -5.89
CA LEU A 219 14.01 -1.14 -4.81
C LEU A 219 14.58 0.26 -4.58
N PRO A 220 14.93 1.07 -5.61
CA PRO A 220 15.35 2.46 -5.41
C PRO A 220 14.30 3.31 -4.72
N GLY A 221 13.04 3.15 -5.15
CA GLY A 221 11.90 3.86 -4.57
C GLY A 221 11.63 3.46 -3.13
N PHE A 222 11.66 2.16 -2.78
CA PHE A 222 11.54 1.70 -1.40
C PHE A 222 12.63 2.29 -0.51
N GLY A 223 13.89 2.22 -0.97
CA GLY A 223 15.02 2.77 -0.23
C GLY A 223 14.87 4.27 0.03
N GLN A 224 14.54 5.04 -1.01
CA GLN A 224 14.36 6.49 -0.88
C GLN A 224 13.16 6.85 0.00
N PHE A 225 12.02 6.18 -0.17
CA PHE A 225 10.82 6.46 0.62
C PHE A 225 11.01 6.19 2.11
N VAL A 226 11.71 5.10 2.46
CA VAL A 226 12.02 4.79 3.87
C VAL A 226 12.96 5.82 4.48
N ARG A 227 13.95 6.33 3.71
CA ARG A 227 14.82 7.43 4.16
C ARG A 227 14.02 8.72 4.42
N MET A 228 12.99 9.00 3.62
CA MET A 228 12.09 10.12 3.89
C MET A 228 11.29 9.96 5.19
N GLN A 229 10.95 8.72 5.60
CA GLN A 229 10.28 8.46 6.90
C GLN A 229 11.13 8.86 8.12
N ILE A 230 12.40 9.07 7.93
CA ILE A 230 13.34 9.53 8.96
C ILE A 230 14.05 10.83 8.59
N CYS A 231 13.62 11.53 7.53
CA CYS A 231 14.26 12.74 7.01
C CYS A 231 15.78 12.58 6.80
N ASP A 232 16.23 11.41 6.34
CA ASP A 232 17.62 11.19 5.89
C ASP A 232 17.74 11.58 4.41
N TRP A 233 18.24 12.76 4.16
CA TRP A 233 18.32 13.35 2.83
C TRP A 233 19.71 13.23 2.16
N ARG A 234 20.60 12.41 2.71
CA ARG A 234 21.93 12.17 2.10
C ARG A 234 21.78 11.55 0.72
N GLY A 235 22.32 12.21 -0.32
CA GLY A 235 22.22 11.77 -1.72
C GLY A 235 20.81 11.88 -2.32
N PHE A 236 19.91 12.66 -1.72
CA PHE A 236 18.52 12.80 -2.15
C PHE A 236 18.38 13.12 -3.63
N ASP A 237 19.08 14.16 -4.12
CA ASP A 237 18.99 14.60 -5.51
C ASP A 237 19.49 13.54 -6.50
N ASP A 238 20.56 12.81 -6.14
CA ASP A 238 21.10 11.73 -6.97
C ASP A 238 20.10 10.58 -7.09
N HIS A 239 19.49 10.19 -5.98
CA HIS A 239 18.48 9.14 -5.97
C HIS A 239 17.24 9.55 -6.76
N VAL A 240 16.74 10.78 -6.60
CA VAL A 240 15.61 11.29 -7.38
C VAL A 240 15.94 11.34 -8.87
N ARG A 241 17.15 11.77 -9.26
CA ARG A 241 17.60 11.74 -10.66
C ARG A 241 17.59 10.32 -11.23
N GLN A 242 18.11 9.34 -10.49
CA GLN A 242 18.09 7.93 -10.92
C GLN A 242 16.69 7.39 -11.09
N ILE A 243 15.80 7.64 -10.13
CA ILE A 243 14.39 7.24 -10.20
C ILE A 243 13.72 7.88 -11.43
N THR A 244 13.91 9.18 -11.63
CA THR A 244 13.34 9.93 -12.77
C THR A 244 13.84 9.35 -14.10
N ALA A 245 15.14 9.08 -14.22
CA ALA A 245 15.73 8.47 -15.43
C ALA A 245 15.16 7.08 -15.71
N GLY A 246 14.92 6.27 -14.67
CA GLY A 246 14.26 4.98 -14.79
C GLY A 246 12.83 5.08 -15.28
N LEU A 247 12.05 6.01 -14.71
CA LEU A 247 10.64 6.25 -15.10
C LEU A 247 10.51 6.74 -16.55
N HIS A 248 11.38 7.62 -17.02
CA HIS A 248 11.39 8.03 -18.44
C HIS A 248 11.61 6.85 -19.41
N ARG A 249 12.19 5.77 -18.93
CA ARG A 249 12.37 4.51 -19.70
C ARG A 249 11.27 3.49 -19.45
N GLY A 250 10.24 3.83 -18.69
CA GLY A 250 9.14 2.93 -18.32
C GLY A 250 9.55 1.82 -17.35
N LEU A 251 10.66 1.99 -16.61
CA LEU A 251 11.14 0.97 -15.67
C LEU A 251 10.42 1.07 -14.31
N PRO A 252 10.10 -0.05 -13.67
CA PRO A 252 9.43 -0.08 -12.36
C PRO A 252 10.44 0.19 -11.22
N VAL A 253 10.86 1.46 -11.08
CA VAL A 253 11.90 1.89 -10.11
C VAL A 253 11.32 2.44 -8.80
N ILE A 254 10.04 2.80 -8.75
CA ILE A 254 9.39 3.42 -7.60
C ILE A 254 7.92 3.03 -7.50
N GLN A 255 7.44 2.86 -6.27
CA GLN A 255 6.01 2.68 -6.01
C GLN A 255 5.23 3.98 -6.24
N PRO A 256 3.97 3.89 -6.71
CA PRO A 256 3.16 5.07 -7.02
C PRO A 256 2.99 6.04 -5.85
N PHE A 257 2.74 5.53 -4.64
CA PHE A 257 2.56 6.37 -3.46
C PHE A 257 3.84 7.14 -3.09
N ALA A 258 5.01 6.51 -3.20
CA ALA A 258 6.29 7.17 -2.98
C ALA A 258 6.57 8.24 -4.06
N ALA A 259 6.16 7.98 -5.32
CA ALA A 259 6.31 8.93 -6.41
C ALA A 259 5.54 10.24 -6.16
N LEU A 260 4.38 10.21 -5.49
CA LEU A 260 3.65 11.44 -5.10
C LEU A 260 4.46 12.35 -4.19
N ALA A 261 5.32 11.78 -3.33
CA ALA A 261 6.11 12.54 -2.37
C ALA A 261 7.44 13.06 -2.94
N LEU A 262 7.87 12.56 -4.11
CA LEU A 262 9.17 12.86 -4.69
C LEU A 262 9.10 13.65 -6.00
N LEU A 263 8.02 13.50 -6.76
CA LEU A 263 7.94 13.97 -8.13
C LEU A 263 6.70 14.85 -8.34
N ASP A 264 6.89 16.06 -8.86
CA ASP A 264 5.77 16.94 -9.28
C ASP A 264 5.53 16.85 -10.80
N ASP A 265 5.62 15.65 -11.35
CA ASP A 265 5.36 15.40 -12.77
C ASP A 265 4.26 14.33 -12.92
N PRO A 266 3.04 14.70 -13.38
CA PRO A 266 1.93 13.76 -13.53
C PRO A 266 2.24 12.61 -14.51
N SER A 267 3.06 12.86 -15.54
CA SER A 267 3.41 11.82 -16.52
C SER A 267 4.34 10.76 -15.91
N LEU A 268 5.28 11.17 -15.06
CA LEU A 268 6.15 10.26 -14.33
C LEU A 268 5.39 9.51 -13.23
N GLN A 269 4.46 10.18 -12.55
CA GLN A 269 3.58 9.53 -11.58
C GLN A 269 2.70 8.47 -12.27
N ARG A 270 2.20 8.75 -13.48
CA ARG A 270 1.49 7.78 -14.30
C ARG A 270 2.39 6.60 -14.68
N SER A 271 3.62 6.85 -15.14
CA SER A 271 4.59 5.80 -15.47
C SER A 271 4.86 4.89 -14.26
N ALA A 272 5.00 5.46 -13.05
CA ALA A 272 5.14 4.70 -11.81
C ALA A 272 3.90 3.82 -11.51
N ALA A 273 2.70 4.36 -11.72
CA ALA A 273 1.45 3.64 -11.50
C ALA A 273 1.26 2.50 -12.51
N GLU A 274 1.50 2.74 -13.81
CA GLU A 274 1.44 1.72 -14.86
C GLU A 274 2.45 0.59 -14.61
N GLY A 275 3.69 0.93 -14.21
CA GLY A 275 4.71 -0.05 -13.85
C GLY A 275 4.32 -0.90 -12.65
N TRP A 276 3.69 -0.31 -11.65
CA TRP A 276 3.16 -1.03 -10.47
C TRP A 276 2.01 -1.97 -10.85
N ILE A 277 1.00 -1.45 -11.55
CA ILE A 277 -0.18 -2.22 -11.95
C ILE A 277 0.18 -3.41 -12.84
N SER A 278 1.13 -3.23 -13.76
CA SER A 278 1.58 -4.33 -14.63
C SER A 278 2.21 -5.49 -13.85
N THR A 279 2.73 -5.23 -12.67
CA THR A 279 3.40 -6.23 -11.81
C THR A 279 2.45 -6.79 -10.74
N ASP A 280 1.73 -5.90 -10.04
CA ASP A 280 0.92 -6.27 -8.86
C ASP A 280 -0.51 -6.71 -9.22
N ALA A 281 -1.16 -6.02 -10.16
CA ALA A 281 -2.56 -6.22 -10.50
C ALA A 281 -2.82 -6.05 -12.00
N PRO A 282 -2.21 -6.87 -12.87
CA PRO A 282 -2.52 -6.82 -14.30
C PRO A 282 -4.00 -7.12 -14.53
N PRO A 283 -4.62 -6.61 -15.62
CA PRO A 283 -6.00 -6.92 -15.98
C PRO A 283 -6.23 -8.43 -16.00
N ASP A 284 -7.28 -8.89 -15.32
CA ASP A 284 -7.63 -10.31 -15.20
C ASP A 284 -9.05 -10.59 -15.76
N PRO A 285 -9.17 -11.15 -16.97
CA PRO A 285 -10.46 -11.46 -17.57
C PRO A 285 -11.07 -12.80 -17.11
N SER A 286 -10.50 -13.47 -16.11
CA SER A 286 -10.91 -14.83 -15.70
C SER A 286 -12.38 -14.95 -15.27
N LEU A 287 -12.98 -13.88 -14.74
CA LEU A 287 -14.41 -13.83 -14.42
C LEU A 287 -15.32 -13.49 -15.61
N GLY A 288 -14.75 -13.30 -16.80
CA GLY A 288 -15.49 -12.91 -18.00
C GLY A 288 -16.07 -11.49 -17.95
N LEU A 289 -16.82 -11.13 -18.96
CA LEU A 289 -17.46 -9.81 -19.04
C LEU A 289 -18.56 -9.65 -18.00
N VAL A 290 -18.71 -8.44 -17.48
CA VAL A 290 -19.88 -8.09 -16.66
C VAL A 290 -21.10 -8.03 -17.58
N ALA A 291 -22.16 -8.78 -17.25
CA ALA A 291 -23.38 -8.80 -18.06
C ALA A 291 -24.00 -7.39 -18.13
N ALA A 292 -24.44 -7.02 -19.34
CA ALA A 292 -25.22 -5.80 -19.52
C ALA A 292 -26.51 -5.86 -18.67
N ARG A 293 -26.83 -4.75 -18.02
CA ARG A 293 -27.98 -4.66 -17.11
C ARG A 293 -28.94 -3.59 -17.62
N GLN A 294 -30.21 -3.83 -17.36
CA GLN A 294 -31.23 -2.81 -17.54
C GLN A 294 -31.16 -1.76 -16.43
N ARG A 295 -31.72 -0.58 -16.70
CA ARG A 295 -31.85 0.48 -15.71
C ARG A 295 -32.50 -0.06 -14.44
N ALA A 296 -31.85 0.12 -13.30
CA ALA A 296 -32.39 -0.22 -11.99
C ALA A 296 -33.22 0.95 -11.42
N SER A 297 -34.11 0.67 -10.48
CA SER A 297 -34.86 1.69 -9.73
C SER A 297 -33.98 2.55 -8.84
N LYS A 298 -32.88 1.99 -8.36
CA LYS A 298 -31.80 2.70 -7.62
C LYS A 298 -30.45 2.32 -8.21
N ILE A 299 -29.51 3.24 -8.19
CA ILE A 299 -28.13 2.99 -8.54
C ILE A 299 -27.44 2.30 -7.36
N ARG A 300 -26.89 1.11 -7.56
CA ARG A 300 -26.21 0.35 -6.51
C ARG A 300 -24.73 0.68 -6.51
N VAL A 301 -24.30 1.42 -5.49
CA VAL A 301 -22.92 1.85 -5.33
C VAL A 301 -22.22 0.96 -4.29
N GLY A 302 -21.14 0.31 -4.71
CA GLY A 302 -20.26 -0.44 -3.83
C GLY A 302 -19.01 0.36 -3.48
N TYR A 303 -18.81 0.68 -2.22
CA TYR A 303 -17.60 1.34 -1.74
C TYR A 303 -16.63 0.30 -1.16
N PHE A 304 -15.43 0.24 -1.73
CA PHE A 304 -14.38 -0.70 -1.33
C PHE A 304 -13.29 0.05 -0.57
N SER A 305 -13.07 -0.31 0.70
CA SER A 305 -12.05 0.34 1.51
C SER A 305 -11.48 -0.57 2.60
N ALA A 306 -10.17 -0.45 2.84
CA ALA A 306 -9.50 -0.99 4.03
C ALA A 306 -9.62 -0.05 5.25
N ASP A 307 -10.22 1.13 5.08
CA ASP A 307 -10.13 2.25 6.02
C ASP A 307 -11.49 2.65 6.64
N PHE A 308 -12.46 1.74 6.67
CA PHE A 308 -13.71 1.92 7.40
C PHE A 308 -13.53 1.78 8.93
N ARG A 309 -12.63 2.58 9.47
CA ARG A 309 -12.19 2.63 10.88
C ARG A 309 -11.70 4.05 11.20
N ILE A 310 -11.12 4.27 12.39
CA ILE A 310 -10.44 5.54 12.68
C ILE A 310 -9.29 5.74 11.67
N HIS A 311 -9.59 6.49 10.62
CA HIS A 311 -8.70 6.79 9.50
C HIS A 311 -9.13 8.09 8.79
N PRO A 312 -8.20 8.87 8.20
CA PRO A 312 -8.52 10.11 7.48
C PRO A 312 -9.65 9.98 6.44
N VAL A 313 -9.65 8.91 5.63
CA VAL A 313 -10.71 8.68 4.63
C VAL A 313 -12.08 8.53 5.28
N ALA A 314 -12.17 7.78 6.38
CA ALA A 314 -13.42 7.59 7.12
C ALA A 314 -13.95 8.90 7.71
N PHE A 315 -13.05 9.70 8.30
CA PHE A 315 -13.40 11.01 8.84
C PHE A 315 -13.93 11.97 7.77
N LEU A 316 -13.37 11.94 6.58
CA LEU A 316 -13.84 12.78 5.47
C LEU A 316 -15.19 12.32 4.91
N THR A 317 -15.48 11.01 4.92
CA THR A 317 -16.60 10.43 4.17
C THR A 317 -17.80 10.02 5.02
N ALA A 318 -17.72 10.03 6.35
CA ALA A 318 -18.82 9.58 7.20
C ALA A 318 -20.11 10.37 6.94
N GLY A 319 -20.07 11.69 7.00
CA GLY A 319 -21.23 12.53 6.71
C GLY A 319 -21.74 12.41 5.27
N LEU A 320 -20.84 12.13 4.30
CA LEU A 320 -21.23 11.84 2.91
C LEU A 320 -22.09 10.58 2.84
N PHE A 321 -21.64 9.46 3.44
CA PHE A 321 -22.40 8.20 3.39
C PHE A 321 -23.74 8.31 4.09
N GLU A 322 -23.84 9.06 5.18
CA GLU A 322 -25.10 9.28 5.92
C GLU A 322 -26.11 10.10 5.12
N ARG A 323 -25.66 11.00 4.23
CA ARG A 323 -26.53 11.96 3.53
C ARG A 323 -26.93 11.56 2.12
N HIS A 324 -26.45 10.41 1.61
CA HIS A 324 -26.88 9.92 0.30
C HIS A 324 -28.41 9.75 0.21
N ASP A 325 -29.01 10.17 -0.89
CA ASP A 325 -30.44 10.01 -1.18
C ASP A 325 -30.79 8.53 -1.39
N ARG A 326 -31.33 7.90 -0.33
CA ARG A 326 -31.71 6.47 -0.33
C ARG A 326 -32.89 6.18 -1.26
N SER A 327 -33.59 7.18 -1.78
CA SER A 327 -34.61 6.96 -2.80
C SER A 327 -34.00 6.64 -4.18
N LYS A 328 -32.77 7.13 -4.44
CA LYS A 328 -32.04 7.00 -5.71
C LYS A 328 -30.87 6.00 -5.64
N PHE A 329 -30.25 5.85 -4.47
CA PHE A 329 -29.01 5.06 -4.26
C PHE A 329 -29.21 3.96 -3.24
N GLU A 330 -28.59 2.81 -3.49
CA GLU A 330 -28.40 1.72 -2.53
C GLU A 330 -26.89 1.54 -2.30
N LEU A 331 -26.44 1.70 -1.05
CA LEU A 331 -25.02 1.70 -0.73
C LEU A 331 -24.59 0.39 -0.07
N THR A 332 -23.52 -0.21 -0.60
CA THR A 332 -22.87 -1.38 0.00
C THR A 332 -21.43 -1.06 0.32
N ALA A 333 -21.01 -1.25 1.58
CA ALA A 333 -19.62 -1.21 1.96
C ALA A 333 -18.98 -2.59 1.87
N PHE A 334 -17.83 -2.69 1.20
CA PHE A 334 -16.95 -3.84 1.20
C PHE A 334 -15.73 -3.50 2.07
N SER A 335 -15.74 -3.94 3.33
CA SER A 335 -14.67 -3.67 4.30
C SER A 335 -13.53 -4.66 4.09
N LEU A 336 -12.39 -4.13 3.62
CA LEU A 336 -11.19 -4.90 3.25
C LEU A 336 -10.14 -4.94 4.37
N GLY A 337 -10.18 -3.97 5.28
CA GLY A 337 -9.20 -3.78 6.35
C GLY A 337 -9.56 -4.47 7.68
N PRO A 338 -8.69 -4.37 8.68
CA PRO A 338 -8.92 -5.00 9.98
C PRO A 338 -10.14 -4.39 10.68
N ARG A 339 -10.91 -5.26 11.35
CA ARG A 339 -11.99 -4.85 12.25
C ARG A 339 -11.37 -4.26 13.52
N THR A 340 -11.71 -3.03 13.82
CA THR A 340 -11.20 -2.33 15.01
C THR A 340 -12.28 -2.13 16.07
N HIS A 341 -13.56 -2.26 15.68
CA HIS A 341 -14.73 -2.00 16.53
C HIS A 341 -14.69 -0.62 17.18
N ASP A 342 -13.96 0.32 16.55
CA ASP A 342 -13.88 1.70 17.01
C ASP A 342 -15.17 2.49 16.73
N VAL A 343 -15.21 3.72 17.24
CA VAL A 343 -16.39 4.60 17.10
C VAL A 343 -16.72 4.92 15.64
N MET A 344 -15.70 5.02 14.79
CA MET A 344 -15.87 5.32 13.37
C MET A 344 -16.40 4.11 12.58
N GLU A 345 -15.86 2.92 12.82
CA GLU A 345 -16.41 1.68 12.22
C GLU A 345 -17.87 1.49 12.60
N ASN A 346 -18.22 1.73 13.88
CA ASN A 346 -19.59 1.64 14.35
C ASN A 346 -20.51 2.69 13.70
N ARG A 347 -20.04 3.93 13.50
CA ARG A 347 -20.78 4.98 12.79
C ARG A 347 -21.01 4.59 11.34
N LEU A 348 -19.96 4.22 10.64
CA LEU A 348 -20.01 3.86 9.23
C LEU A 348 -20.86 2.63 8.96
N SER A 349 -20.81 1.60 9.82
CA SER A 349 -21.62 0.40 9.63
C SER A 349 -23.12 0.68 9.62
N ARG A 350 -23.58 1.78 10.22
CA ARG A 350 -24.99 2.24 10.21
C ARG A 350 -25.31 3.14 9.01
N ALA A 351 -24.29 3.69 8.38
CA ALA A 351 -24.45 4.62 7.25
C ALA A 351 -24.68 3.90 5.91
N PHE A 352 -24.51 2.59 5.83
CA PHE A 352 -24.72 1.79 4.61
C PHE A 352 -25.97 0.93 4.70
N ASP A 353 -26.61 0.63 3.57
CA ASP A 353 -27.69 -0.35 3.48
C ASP A 353 -27.17 -1.76 3.76
N ARG A 354 -25.90 -2.03 3.35
CA ARG A 354 -25.16 -3.26 3.64
C ARG A 354 -23.72 -2.95 3.98
N PHE A 355 -23.23 -3.47 5.09
CA PHE A 355 -21.83 -3.39 5.49
C PHE A 355 -21.25 -4.81 5.56
N LEU A 356 -20.36 -5.15 4.63
CA LEU A 356 -19.84 -6.50 4.43
C LEU A 356 -18.36 -6.56 4.84
N ASP A 357 -18.06 -7.39 5.83
CA ASP A 357 -16.67 -7.74 6.15
C ASP A 357 -16.20 -8.84 5.19
N VAL A 358 -15.32 -8.47 4.26
CA VAL A 358 -14.83 -9.37 3.20
C VAL A 358 -13.33 -9.69 3.31
N ARG A 359 -12.71 -9.44 4.46
CA ARG A 359 -11.28 -9.66 4.69
C ARG A 359 -10.83 -11.10 4.43
N GLY A 360 -11.66 -12.06 4.86
CA GLY A 360 -11.35 -13.49 4.70
C GLY A 360 -11.63 -14.07 3.32
N HIS A 361 -12.12 -13.24 2.38
CA HIS A 361 -12.42 -13.66 1.02
C HIS A 361 -11.25 -13.33 0.08
N THR A 362 -11.08 -14.14 -0.95
CA THR A 362 -10.15 -13.86 -2.06
C THR A 362 -10.66 -12.69 -2.91
N ASP A 363 -9.78 -12.06 -3.70
CA ASP A 363 -10.16 -10.97 -4.60
C ASP A 363 -11.21 -11.40 -5.62
N ALA A 364 -11.12 -12.65 -6.11
CA ALA A 364 -12.09 -13.23 -7.03
C ALA A 364 -13.48 -13.46 -6.39
N GLU A 365 -13.50 -13.91 -5.13
CA GLU A 365 -14.78 -14.07 -4.39
C GLU A 365 -15.43 -12.72 -4.13
N ILE A 366 -14.65 -11.67 -3.80
CA ILE A 366 -15.19 -10.32 -3.58
C ILE A 366 -15.72 -9.73 -4.89
N ALA A 367 -14.99 -9.83 -5.99
CA ALA A 367 -15.44 -9.37 -7.29
C ALA A 367 -16.71 -10.11 -7.74
N THR A 368 -16.79 -11.43 -7.51
CA THR A 368 -17.97 -12.25 -7.77
C THR A 368 -19.16 -11.84 -6.89
N LEU A 369 -18.93 -11.58 -5.61
CA LEU A 369 -19.95 -11.10 -4.68
C LEU A 369 -20.51 -9.76 -5.13
N ALA A 370 -19.66 -8.80 -5.52
CA ALA A 370 -20.09 -7.50 -6.03
C ALA A 370 -20.97 -7.63 -7.28
N ARG A 371 -20.57 -8.51 -8.23
CA ARG A 371 -21.38 -8.82 -9.43
C ARG A 371 -22.72 -9.46 -9.06
N THR A 372 -22.74 -10.38 -8.11
CA THR A 372 -23.96 -11.08 -7.64
C THR A 372 -24.92 -10.13 -6.95
N LEU A 373 -24.41 -9.19 -6.14
CA LEU A 373 -25.20 -8.12 -5.51
C LEU A 373 -25.68 -7.08 -6.52
N GLY A 374 -25.20 -7.17 -7.73
CA GLY A 374 -25.61 -6.28 -8.81
C GLY A 374 -25.04 -4.88 -8.68
N ILE A 375 -23.88 -4.69 -8.06
CA ILE A 375 -23.22 -3.37 -7.96
C ILE A 375 -23.07 -2.76 -9.37
N ASP A 376 -23.58 -1.56 -9.53
CA ASP A 376 -23.54 -0.82 -10.79
C ASP A 376 -22.25 0.04 -10.88
N ILE A 377 -21.89 0.66 -9.77
CA ILE A 377 -20.68 1.49 -9.65
C ILE A 377 -19.82 0.96 -8.50
N ALA A 378 -18.62 0.47 -8.78
CA ALA A 378 -17.63 0.09 -7.79
C ALA A 378 -16.64 1.24 -7.55
N VAL A 379 -16.62 1.78 -6.34
CA VAL A 379 -15.77 2.90 -5.95
C VAL A 379 -14.59 2.39 -5.13
N ASN A 380 -13.37 2.55 -5.66
CA ASN A 380 -12.13 2.27 -4.97
C ASN A 380 -11.73 3.48 -4.11
N LEU A 381 -11.89 3.38 -2.79
CA LEU A 381 -11.53 4.44 -1.85
C LEU A 381 -10.05 4.38 -1.40
N ASN A 382 -9.33 3.29 -1.64
CA ASN A 382 -7.91 3.20 -1.28
C ASN A 382 -6.99 3.67 -2.42
N GLY A 383 -7.35 3.39 -3.66
CA GLY A 383 -6.41 3.54 -4.77
C GLY A 383 -5.22 2.60 -4.62
N ILE A 384 -3.99 3.12 -4.78
CA ILE A 384 -2.72 2.38 -4.60
C ILE A 384 -2.09 2.83 -3.27
N THR A 385 -2.69 2.43 -2.16
CA THR A 385 -2.18 2.69 -0.80
C THR A 385 -1.98 1.39 -0.04
N GLU A 386 -1.52 1.48 1.22
CA GLU A 386 -1.37 0.32 2.08
C GLU A 386 -2.71 -0.42 2.25
N HIS A 387 -2.66 -1.75 2.25
CA HIS A 387 -3.85 -2.63 2.33
C HIS A 387 -4.83 -2.52 1.14
N SER A 388 -4.47 -1.85 0.05
CA SER A 388 -5.30 -1.87 -1.15
C SER A 388 -5.40 -3.28 -1.75
N ARG A 389 -6.56 -3.60 -2.34
CA ARG A 389 -6.82 -4.89 -3.01
C ARG A 389 -7.22 -4.62 -4.46
N THR A 390 -6.28 -4.07 -5.22
CA THR A 390 -6.48 -3.59 -6.60
C THR A 390 -6.90 -4.72 -7.56
N LYS A 391 -6.53 -5.98 -7.26
CA LYS A 391 -6.93 -7.17 -8.06
C LYS A 391 -8.45 -7.37 -8.13
N ILE A 392 -9.22 -6.92 -7.13
CA ILE A 392 -10.69 -6.93 -7.19
C ILE A 392 -11.20 -6.17 -8.43
N PHE A 393 -10.60 -5.02 -8.73
CA PHE A 393 -10.95 -4.18 -9.86
C PHE A 393 -10.35 -4.71 -11.17
N ALA A 394 -9.17 -5.34 -11.13
CA ALA A 394 -8.58 -6.02 -12.29
C ALA A 394 -9.49 -7.16 -12.79
N LEU A 395 -10.23 -7.82 -11.90
CA LEU A 395 -11.27 -8.82 -12.18
C LEU A 395 -12.61 -8.21 -12.64
N ARG A 396 -12.72 -6.88 -12.71
CA ARG A 396 -13.91 -6.13 -13.10
C ARG A 396 -15.11 -6.40 -12.19
N ALA A 397 -15.07 -5.91 -10.94
CA ALA A 397 -16.11 -6.12 -9.92
C ALA A 397 -17.49 -5.54 -10.30
N ALA A 398 -17.55 -4.49 -11.13
CA ALA A 398 -18.79 -3.84 -11.59
C ALA A 398 -18.65 -3.32 -13.03
N PRO A 399 -19.79 -2.99 -13.71
CA PRO A 399 -19.75 -2.40 -15.04
C PRO A 399 -19.05 -1.03 -15.09
N ILE A 400 -19.12 -0.27 -14.00
CA ILE A 400 -18.46 1.03 -13.84
C ILE A 400 -17.52 0.96 -12.65
N GLN A 401 -16.25 1.34 -12.83
CA GLN A 401 -15.23 1.36 -11.78
C GLN A 401 -14.62 2.75 -11.63
N VAL A 402 -14.64 3.28 -10.41
CA VAL A 402 -14.29 4.66 -10.10
C VAL A 402 -13.18 4.69 -9.06
N SER A 403 -12.10 5.45 -9.32
CA SER A 403 -11.08 5.81 -8.35
C SER A 403 -11.49 7.09 -7.62
N TYR A 404 -11.44 7.07 -6.29
CA TYR A 404 -11.87 8.23 -5.52
C TYR A 404 -11.13 8.34 -4.19
N LEU A 405 -10.65 9.53 -3.88
CA LEU A 405 -10.21 10.06 -2.61
C LEU A 405 -8.87 9.55 -2.06
N GLY A 406 -8.69 8.23 -1.83
CA GLY A 406 -7.56 7.72 -1.04
C GLY A 406 -6.19 7.84 -1.71
N TYR A 407 -6.13 7.92 -3.04
CA TYR A 407 -4.90 8.09 -3.80
C TYR A 407 -4.98 9.32 -4.71
N ALA A 408 -4.04 10.25 -4.54
CA ALA A 408 -4.02 11.56 -5.20
C ALA A 408 -3.30 11.52 -6.56
N GLY A 409 -3.79 10.69 -7.49
CA GLY A 409 -3.21 10.52 -8.81
C GLY A 409 -3.94 9.47 -9.64
N THR A 410 -3.45 9.20 -10.85
CA THR A 410 -3.96 8.11 -11.68
C THR A 410 -3.57 6.76 -11.13
N MET A 411 -4.48 5.78 -11.17
CA MET A 411 -4.19 4.38 -10.86
C MET A 411 -3.28 3.72 -11.90
N GLY A 412 -3.12 4.31 -13.10
CA GLY A 412 -2.38 3.69 -14.20
C GLY A 412 -3.00 2.37 -14.67
N ALA A 413 -4.29 2.15 -14.45
CA ALA A 413 -4.98 0.89 -14.63
C ALA A 413 -6.09 1.02 -15.67
N SER A 414 -5.99 0.27 -16.77
CA SER A 414 -6.98 0.30 -17.87
C SER A 414 -8.36 -0.22 -17.47
N PHE A 415 -8.47 -0.91 -16.34
CA PHE A 415 -9.73 -1.39 -15.78
C PHE A 415 -10.44 -0.37 -14.89
N MET A 416 -9.82 0.79 -14.58
CA MET A 416 -10.49 1.90 -13.90
C MET A 416 -11.07 2.86 -14.95
N ASP A 417 -12.38 3.12 -14.89
CA ASP A 417 -13.06 3.93 -15.92
C ASP A 417 -12.97 5.42 -15.62
N TYR A 418 -13.12 5.79 -14.34
CA TYR A 418 -13.25 7.18 -13.93
C TYR A 418 -12.40 7.50 -12.70
N LEU A 419 -11.96 8.76 -12.62
CA LEU A 419 -11.37 9.39 -11.44
C LEU A 419 -12.21 10.60 -11.05
N ILE A 420 -12.70 10.66 -9.81
CA ILE A 420 -13.37 11.85 -9.26
C ILE A 420 -12.31 12.90 -8.91
N ALA A 421 -12.46 14.09 -9.45
CA ALA A 421 -11.55 15.21 -9.26
C ALA A 421 -12.29 16.55 -9.34
N ASP A 422 -11.56 17.67 -9.22
CA ASP A 422 -12.00 19.01 -9.58
C ASP A 422 -11.02 19.67 -10.57
N ALA A 423 -11.38 20.81 -11.11
CA ALA A 423 -10.59 21.48 -12.14
C ALA A 423 -9.28 22.12 -11.62
N VAL A 424 -9.10 22.17 -10.29
CA VAL A 424 -7.84 22.64 -9.67
C VAL A 424 -6.85 21.50 -9.61
N VAL A 425 -7.25 20.35 -9.06
CA VAL A 425 -6.34 19.19 -8.90
C VAL A 425 -6.02 18.52 -10.25
N VAL A 426 -6.97 18.48 -11.19
CA VAL A 426 -6.74 18.02 -12.57
C VAL A 426 -7.18 19.09 -13.56
N PRO A 427 -6.30 20.02 -13.93
CA PRO A 427 -6.61 20.98 -15.00
C PRO A 427 -6.97 20.28 -16.31
N ARG A 428 -7.91 20.83 -17.08
CA ARG A 428 -8.35 20.20 -18.36
C ARG A 428 -7.20 19.92 -19.32
N ALA A 429 -6.16 20.75 -19.34
CA ALA A 429 -4.97 20.57 -20.16
C ALA A 429 -4.13 19.35 -19.76
N ARG A 430 -4.34 18.83 -18.53
CA ARG A 430 -3.62 17.69 -17.96
C ARG A 430 -4.40 16.38 -17.99
N GLN A 431 -5.61 16.34 -18.55
CA GLN A 431 -6.42 15.11 -18.65
C GLN A 431 -5.67 13.93 -19.29
N ARG A 432 -4.79 14.22 -20.24
CA ARG A 432 -3.97 13.23 -20.95
C ARG A 432 -2.98 12.48 -20.05
N ASP A 433 -2.64 13.05 -18.88
CA ASP A 433 -1.70 12.48 -17.94
C ASP A 433 -2.36 11.40 -17.04
N TYR A 434 -3.65 11.17 -17.22
CA TYR A 434 -4.47 10.18 -16.50
C TYR A 434 -5.02 9.13 -17.46
N LEU A 435 -5.06 7.85 -17.04
CA LEU A 435 -5.71 6.81 -17.84
C LEU A 435 -7.23 6.86 -17.71
N GLU A 436 -7.70 7.11 -16.51
CA GLU A 436 -9.12 7.25 -16.20
C GLU A 436 -9.71 8.49 -16.86
N LYS A 437 -11.00 8.45 -17.15
CA LYS A 437 -11.73 9.66 -17.51
C LYS A 437 -12.06 10.46 -16.27
N ILE A 438 -11.87 11.78 -16.32
CA ILE A 438 -12.06 12.64 -15.17
C ILE A 438 -13.53 13.03 -15.05
N VAL A 439 -14.08 12.84 -13.87
CA VAL A 439 -15.38 13.38 -13.46
C VAL A 439 -15.12 14.60 -12.59
N TYR A 440 -15.48 15.77 -13.12
CA TYR A 440 -15.22 17.04 -12.45
C TYR A 440 -16.37 17.42 -11.53
N LEU A 441 -16.09 17.48 -10.22
CA LEU A 441 -16.98 18.10 -9.26
C LEU A 441 -16.85 19.64 -9.35
N PRO A 442 -17.94 20.39 -9.09
CA PRO A 442 -17.98 21.83 -9.35
C PRO A 442 -17.07 22.66 -8.40
N ASP A 443 -16.95 22.28 -7.15
CA ASP A 443 -16.24 23.06 -6.12
C ASP A 443 -14.88 22.42 -5.76
N CYS A 444 -14.91 21.35 -5.00
CA CYS A 444 -13.74 20.61 -4.51
C CYS A 444 -14.01 19.10 -4.60
N PHE A 445 -13.00 18.33 -4.94
CA PHE A 445 -13.14 16.85 -4.99
C PHE A 445 -13.14 16.19 -3.62
N MET A 446 -12.64 16.88 -2.59
CA MET A 446 -12.49 16.34 -1.24
C MET A 446 -13.75 16.62 -0.42
N PRO A 447 -14.40 15.59 0.14
CA PRO A 447 -15.54 15.76 1.03
C PRO A 447 -15.09 16.26 2.41
N PHE A 448 -16.04 16.79 3.14
CA PHE A 448 -15.88 17.15 4.55
C PHE A 448 -17.09 16.67 5.34
N ASP A 449 -16.88 16.23 6.57
CA ASP A 449 -17.94 15.91 7.50
C ASP A 449 -18.24 17.12 8.41
N SER A 450 -19.34 17.81 8.15
CA SER A 450 -19.74 19.02 8.91
C SER A 450 -20.09 18.74 10.39
N GLU A 451 -20.22 17.47 10.78
CA GLU A 451 -20.44 17.07 12.17
C GLU A 451 -19.13 16.84 12.94
N TYR A 452 -18.01 17.22 12.35
CA TYR A 452 -16.70 17.08 12.95
C TYR A 452 -16.50 18.07 14.10
N GLU A 453 -16.47 17.57 15.33
CA GLU A 453 -16.36 18.39 16.51
C GLU A 453 -14.91 18.85 16.76
N VAL A 454 -14.78 20.09 17.19
CA VAL A 454 -13.53 20.64 17.74
C VAL A 454 -13.73 20.81 19.24
N ASP A 455 -12.86 20.24 20.06
CA ASP A 455 -12.94 20.33 21.50
C ASP A 455 -13.06 21.79 21.97
N ALA A 456 -13.87 22.03 22.97
CA ALA A 456 -14.05 23.35 23.58
C ALA A 456 -12.82 23.83 24.36
N ARG A 457 -11.88 22.94 24.69
CA ARG A 457 -10.64 23.27 25.40
C ARG A 457 -9.82 24.29 24.61
N VAL A 458 -9.37 25.32 25.31
CA VAL A 458 -8.41 26.27 24.79
C VAL A 458 -7.04 25.95 25.38
N PHE A 459 -6.15 25.47 24.55
CA PHE A 459 -4.77 25.21 24.95
C PHE A 459 -3.98 26.51 24.97
N THR A 460 -3.21 26.75 26.02
CA THR A 460 -2.22 27.81 26.05
C THR A 460 -0.96 27.41 25.29
N ARG A 461 -0.20 28.34 24.77
CA ARG A 461 1.09 28.10 24.13
C ARG A 461 2.07 27.41 25.08
N ALA A 462 2.09 27.81 26.35
CA ALA A 462 2.93 27.20 27.38
C ALA A 462 2.64 25.70 27.59
N GLU A 463 1.37 25.31 27.68
CA GLU A 463 0.97 23.89 27.78
C GLU A 463 1.47 23.07 26.59
N LEU A 464 1.61 23.68 25.42
CA LEU A 464 2.05 23.04 24.18
C LEU A 464 3.57 23.12 23.94
N GLY A 465 4.30 23.76 24.88
CA GLY A 465 5.74 23.99 24.74
C GLY A 465 6.10 25.03 23.67
N LEU A 466 5.15 25.94 23.35
CA LEU A 466 5.30 26.99 22.36
C LEU A 466 5.65 28.30 23.05
N PRO A 467 6.37 29.22 22.39
CA PRO A 467 6.69 30.55 22.96
C PRO A 467 5.43 31.41 23.09
N GLU A 468 5.39 32.23 24.15
CA GLU A 468 4.30 33.18 24.40
C GLU A 468 4.18 34.25 23.31
N SER A 469 5.33 34.66 22.76
CA SER A 469 5.44 35.69 21.70
C SER A 469 6.10 35.08 20.44
N GLY A 470 6.00 35.81 19.34
CA GLY A 470 6.50 35.36 18.05
C GLY A 470 5.49 34.52 17.26
N CYS A 471 5.80 34.29 16.00
CA CYS A 471 4.96 33.51 15.10
C CYS A 471 5.18 32.02 15.28
N VAL A 472 4.09 31.28 15.46
CA VAL A 472 4.09 29.80 15.46
C VAL A 472 3.68 29.31 14.08
N PHE A 473 4.67 29.02 13.28
CA PHE A 473 4.45 28.21 12.06
C PHE A 473 4.15 26.78 12.44
N CYS A 474 3.21 26.12 11.78
CA CYS A 474 2.99 24.71 11.99
C CYS A 474 2.92 23.93 10.67
N CYS A 475 3.27 22.65 10.73
CA CYS A 475 3.01 21.69 9.69
C CYS A 475 2.74 20.34 10.35
N PHE A 476 1.52 19.83 10.24
CA PHE A 476 1.15 18.53 10.81
C PHE A 476 1.12 17.42 9.76
N ASN A 477 1.74 17.65 8.61
CA ASN A 477 1.94 16.63 7.60
C ASN A 477 2.87 15.51 8.11
N ASN A 478 2.65 14.30 7.62
CA ASN A 478 3.59 13.22 7.86
C ASN A 478 4.97 13.59 7.31
N ILE A 479 6.03 13.34 8.08
CA ILE A 479 7.39 13.81 7.79
C ILE A 479 7.98 13.27 6.47
N PHE A 480 7.46 12.17 5.91
CA PHE A 480 7.89 11.71 4.60
C PHE A 480 7.54 12.69 3.45
N LYS A 481 6.64 13.65 3.69
CA LYS A 481 6.32 14.73 2.74
C LYS A 481 7.31 15.88 2.79
N LEU A 482 8.20 15.91 3.79
CA LEU A 482 9.24 16.93 3.91
C LEU A 482 10.42 16.60 2.99
N THR A 483 10.64 17.46 2.01
CA THR A 483 11.83 17.41 1.15
C THR A 483 12.90 18.36 1.68
N PRO A 484 14.18 18.15 1.32
CA PRO A 484 15.26 19.07 1.70
C PRO A 484 15.00 20.50 1.23
N GLU A 485 14.34 20.69 0.08
CA GLU A 485 14.00 21.99 -0.48
C GLU A 485 12.97 22.74 0.37
N VAL A 486 11.84 22.07 0.70
CA VAL A 486 10.81 22.62 1.59
C VAL A 486 11.41 23.02 2.93
N PHE A 487 12.22 22.13 3.51
CA PHE A 487 12.84 22.38 4.81
C PHE A 487 13.82 23.57 4.75
N ALA A 488 14.58 23.70 3.66
CA ALA A 488 15.48 24.84 3.47
C ALA A 488 14.73 26.18 3.43
N VAL A 489 13.57 26.24 2.77
CA VAL A 489 12.70 27.42 2.76
C VAL A 489 12.21 27.77 4.17
N TRP A 490 11.77 26.76 4.93
CA TRP A 490 11.34 26.99 6.32
C TRP A 490 12.48 27.46 7.23
N MET A 491 13.70 26.96 7.04
CA MET A 491 14.86 27.44 7.80
C MET A 491 15.22 28.89 7.45
N LYS A 492 15.06 29.33 6.19
CA LYS A 492 15.21 30.75 5.82
C LYS A 492 14.15 31.62 6.52
N LEU A 493 12.89 31.16 6.58
CA LEU A 493 11.84 31.88 7.33
C LEU A 493 12.20 32.03 8.81
N LEU A 494 12.65 30.94 9.44
CA LEU A 494 13.09 30.99 10.83
C LEU A 494 14.31 31.90 11.00
N SER A 495 15.24 31.95 10.06
CA SER A 495 16.39 32.87 10.11
C SER A 495 15.97 34.32 10.03
N ARG A 496 14.98 34.66 9.18
CA ARG A 496 14.43 36.03 9.03
C ARG A 496 13.61 36.50 10.24
N HIS A 497 12.98 35.55 10.96
CA HIS A 497 12.09 35.81 12.08
C HIS A 497 12.58 35.10 13.36
N PRO A 498 13.55 35.68 14.09
CA PRO A 498 14.23 34.99 15.21
C PRO A 498 13.31 34.49 16.32
N ASP A 499 12.21 35.20 16.59
CA ASP A 499 11.24 34.85 17.64
C ASP A 499 10.21 33.79 17.21
N SER A 500 10.24 33.34 15.95
CA SER A 500 9.30 32.35 15.42
C SER A 500 9.80 30.93 15.69
N VAL A 501 8.86 30.01 15.75
CA VAL A 501 9.12 28.57 15.88
C VAL A 501 8.41 27.80 14.78
N LEU A 502 8.90 26.58 14.48
CA LEU A 502 8.25 25.63 13.61
C LEU A 502 7.71 24.47 14.45
N TRP A 503 6.39 24.31 14.49
CA TRP A 503 5.69 23.28 15.23
C TRP A 503 5.32 22.11 14.32
N LEU A 504 5.96 20.99 14.57
CA LEU A 504 5.89 19.76 13.75
C LEU A 504 5.09 18.65 14.46
N PRO A 505 4.58 17.65 13.76
CA PRO A 505 3.88 16.54 14.37
C PRO A 505 4.80 15.70 15.26
N HIS A 506 4.21 14.91 16.14
CA HIS A 506 4.95 13.80 16.76
C HIS A 506 5.55 12.91 15.67
N THR A 507 6.84 12.62 15.78
CA THR A 507 7.55 11.81 14.81
C THR A 507 8.47 10.79 15.50
N ASN A 508 9.05 9.85 14.74
CA ASN A 508 10.04 8.93 15.26
C ASN A 508 11.33 9.66 15.69
N SER A 509 12.08 9.04 16.59
CA SER A 509 13.30 9.63 17.17
C SER A 509 14.35 9.99 16.12
N ALA A 510 14.54 9.12 15.12
CA ALA A 510 15.50 9.33 14.04
C ALA A 510 15.11 10.56 13.17
N GLY A 511 13.85 10.67 12.80
CA GLY A 511 13.35 11.82 12.03
C GLY A 511 13.52 13.13 12.79
N ALA A 512 13.17 13.14 14.09
CA ALA A 512 13.37 14.32 14.93
C ALA A 512 14.86 14.69 15.06
N ALA A 513 15.74 13.70 15.24
CA ALA A 513 17.18 13.92 15.32
C ALA A 513 17.75 14.48 14.00
N ASN A 514 17.38 13.90 12.87
CA ASN A 514 17.83 14.33 11.55
C ASN A 514 17.36 15.77 11.25
N LEU A 515 16.09 16.09 11.50
CA LEU A 515 15.57 17.44 11.31
C LEU A 515 16.30 18.47 12.19
N ARG A 516 16.62 18.12 13.45
CA ARG A 516 17.41 19.00 14.31
C ARG A 516 18.84 19.20 13.80
N MET A 517 19.50 18.14 13.32
CA MET A 517 20.82 18.25 12.69
C MET A 517 20.77 19.15 11.45
N GLU A 518 19.78 18.97 10.59
CA GLU A 518 19.60 19.76 9.37
C GLU A 518 19.32 21.23 9.67
N ALA A 519 18.57 21.55 10.76
CA ALA A 519 18.36 22.91 11.23
C ALA A 519 19.67 23.54 11.74
N ALA A 520 20.41 22.80 12.58
CA ALA A 520 21.71 23.26 13.09
C ALA A 520 22.73 23.50 11.98
N ALA A 521 22.78 22.64 10.96
CA ALA A 521 23.63 22.80 9.79
C ALA A 521 23.32 24.08 8.99
N ARG A 522 22.09 24.61 9.10
CA ARG A 522 21.65 25.88 8.48
C ARG A 522 21.68 27.07 9.46
N GLY A 523 22.30 26.91 10.61
CA GLY A 523 22.47 27.98 11.61
C GLY A 523 21.22 28.28 12.43
N ILE A 524 20.22 27.42 12.44
CA ILE A 524 18.99 27.56 13.22
C ILE A 524 19.12 26.77 14.53
N ASP A 525 18.83 27.42 15.65
CA ASP A 525 18.73 26.74 16.94
C ASP A 525 17.68 25.64 16.86
N HIS A 526 18.09 24.40 17.00
CA HIS A 526 17.24 23.22 16.87
C HIS A 526 16.07 23.19 17.87
N ARG A 527 16.13 23.95 18.97
CA ARG A 527 15.04 24.12 19.95
C ARG A 527 13.83 24.86 19.37
N ARG A 528 14.05 25.59 18.28
CA ARG A 528 12.97 26.25 17.52
C ARG A 528 12.16 25.29 16.65
N LEU A 529 12.58 24.02 16.54
CA LEU A 529 11.78 22.94 16.02
C LEU A 529 11.05 22.27 17.20
N VAL A 530 9.80 22.61 17.41
CA VAL A 530 8.96 22.06 18.47
C VAL A 530 8.18 20.87 17.92
N PHE A 531 8.32 19.70 18.57
CA PHE A 531 7.59 18.51 18.18
C PHE A 531 6.37 18.33 19.09
N ALA A 532 5.19 18.29 18.49
CA ALA A 532 3.93 18.15 19.19
C ALA A 532 3.83 16.78 19.87
N GLN A 533 3.21 16.71 21.02
CA GLN A 533 2.84 15.44 21.64
C GLN A 533 1.65 14.81 20.88
N ARG A 534 1.48 13.50 21.00
CA ARG A 534 0.31 12.83 20.45
C ARG A 534 -0.92 13.17 21.29
N MET A 535 -2.04 13.54 20.64
CA MET A 535 -3.33 13.69 21.29
C MET A 535 -4.10 12.37 21.23
N GLU A 536 -4.97 12.17 22.21
CA GLU A 536 -5.80 10.96 22.30
C GLU A 536 -6.96 11.01 21.30
N SER A 537 -7.53 12.19 21.10
CA SER A 537 -8.64 12.39 20.17
C SER A 537 -8.28 13.40 19.08
N LEU A 538 -9.02 13.30 17.97
CA LEU A 538 -8.90 14.23 16.87
C LEU A 538 -9.52 15.59 17.21
N SER A 539 -10.58 15.64 18.02
CA SER A 539 -11.20 16.89 18.49
C SER A 539 -10.22 17.73 19.33
N GLU A 540 -9.43 17.09 20.21
CA GLU A 540 -8.35 17.76 20.95
C GLU A 540 -7.22 18.20 20.02
N HIS A 541 -6.87 17.37 19.01
CA HIS A 541 -5.88 17.75 18.00
C HIS A 541 -6.31 19.03 17.25
N LEU A 542 -7.57 19.12 16.84
CA LEU A 542 -8.12 20.30 16.19
C LEU A 542 -8.11 21.54 17.13
N ALA A 543 -8.43 21.34 18.40
CA ALA A 543 -8.41 22.42 19.38
C ALA A 543 -6.99 22.99 19.58
N ARG A 544 -5.98 22.13 19.70
CA ARG A 544 -4.60 22.59 19.89
C ARG A 544 -4.01 23.29 18.67
N ILE A 545 -4.40 22.91 17.43
CA ILE A 545 -3.90 23.54 16.20
C ILE A 545 -4.17 25.05 16.22
N ARG A 546 -5.23 25.52 16.88
CA ARG A 546 -5.59 26.94 17.03
C ARG A 546 -4.47 27.80 17.65
N ALA A 547 -3.53 27.20 18.39
CA ALA A 547 -2.36 27.87 18.95
C ALA A 547 -1.32 28.28 17.91
N ALA A 548 -1.36 27.69 16.70
CA ALA A 548 -0.51 28.07 15.57
C ALA A 548 -1.03 29.32 14.87
N ASP A 549 -0.16 30.07 14.23
CA ASP A 549 -0.49 31.28 13.48
C ASP A 549 -0.70 31.03 12.00
N LEU A 550 0.16 30.23 11.38
CA LEU A 550 0.15 29.91 9.96
C LEU A 550 0.59 28.46 9.74
N PHE A 551 -0.20 27.72 8.98
CA PHE A 551 0.18 26.38 8.52
C PHE A 551 1.04 26.51 7.26
N LEU A 552 2.25 25.96 7.29
CA LEU A 552 3.18 25.87 6.17
C LEU A 552 3.03 24.52 5.48
N ASP A 553 2.55 24.53 4.24
CA ASP A 553 2.32 23.29 3.49
C ASP A 553 3.58 22.73 2.85
N THR A 554 3.59 21.44 2.61
CA THR A 554 4.67 20.67 1.99
C THR A 554 4.53 20.58 0.47
N PHE A 555 5.63 20.21 -0.21
CA PHE A 555 5.70 20.02 -1.65
C PHE A 555 6.72 18.93 -2.01
N PRO A 556 6.50 18.12 -3.06
CA PRO A 556 5.37 18.13 -3.99
C PRO A 556 4.06 17.51 -3.46
N TYR A 557 4.10 16.81 -2.33
CA TYR A 557 2.91 16.24 -1.73
C TYR A 557 2.32 17.19 -0.69
N ASN A 558 1.28 17.94 -1.11
CA ASN A 558 0.59 18.88 -0.24
C ASN A 558 -0.08 18.22 0.97
N ALA A 559 -0.46 19.05 1.92
CA ALA A 559 -1.43 18.71 2.95
C ALA A 559 -2.80 18.47 2.33
N HIS A 560 -3.41 17.36 2.68
CA HIS A 560 -4.76 16.98 2.29
C HIS A 560 -5.70 17.13 3.49
N THR A 561 -5.96 16.03 4.23
CA THR A 561 -6.72 16.09 5.49
C THR A 561 -6.12 17.07 6.49
N THR A 562 -4.81 17.15 6.60
CA THR A 562 -4.14 18.08 7.52
C THR A 562 -4.33 19.55 7.17
N ALA A 563 -4.48 19.89 5.88
CA ALA A 563 -4.90 21.23 5.48
C ALA A 563 -6.38 21.48 5.80
N MET A 564 -7.24 20.48 5.56
CA MET A 564 -8.65 20.55 5.93
C MET A 564 -8.81 20.75 7.44
N ASP A 565 -8.05 20.03 8.26
CA ASP A 565 -8.03 20.15 9.72
C ASP A 565 -7.60 21.55 10.16
N ALA A 566 -6.53 22.09 9.56
CA ALA A 566 -6.05 23.45 9.86
C ALA A 566 -7.11 24.50 9.50
N LEU A 567 -7.71 24.43 8.32
CA LEU A 567 -8.76 25.34 7.87
C LEU A 567 -10.00 25.23 8.75
N TRP A 568 -10.40 24.03 9.13
CA TRP A 568 -11.53 23.80 10.05
C TRP A 568 -11.24 24.31 11.46
N ALA A 569 -10.01 24.15 11.95
CA ALA A 569 -9.57 24.74 13.22
C ALA A 569 -9.46 26.28 13.19
N GLY A 570 -9.50 26.92 12.04
CA GLY A 570 -9.40 28.37 11.86
C GLY A 570 -7.96 28.87 11.68
N VAL A 571 -7.04 28.02 11.23
CA VAL A 571 -5.65 28.37 10.93
C VAL A 571 -5.46 28.47 9.42
N PRO A 572 -5.01 29.63 8.91
CA PRO A 572 -4.73 29.81 7.49
C PRO A 572 -3.62 28.87 7.02
N VAL A 573 -3.76 28.31 5.82
CA VAL A 573 -2.80 27.42 5.17
C VAL A 573 -2.12 28.18 4.03
N LEU A 574 -0.80 28.21 4.01
CA LEU A 574 0.00 28.72 2.90
C LEU A 574 0.53 27.54 2.11
N THR A 575 0.28 27.47 0.80
CA THR A 575 0.72 26.37 -0.06
C THR A 575 1.46 26.84 -1.30
N CYS A 576 2.37 26.01 -1.79
CA CYS A 576 2.95 26.11 -3.14
C CYS A 576 2.24 25.08 -4.03
N SER A 577 1.61 25.53 -5.11
CA SER A 577 0.88 24.68 -6.04
C SER A 577 1.77 24.30 -7.22
N GLY A 578 1.85 23.01 -7.51
CA GLY A 578 2.62 22.44 -8.61
C GLY A 578 1.78 21.98 -9.80
N GLU A 579 2.25 20.91 -10.46
CA GLU A 579 1.68 20.35 -11.69
C GLU A 579 0.90 19.04 -11.45
N SER A 580 1.27 18.28 -10.41
CA SER A 580 0.64 16.98 -10.10
C SER A 580 -0.64 17.15 -9.28
N PHE A 581 -1.48 16.12 -9.26
CA PHE A 581 -2.67 16.08 -8.41
C PHE A 581 -2.31 16.38 -6.93
N ALA A 582 -1.34 15.64 -6.40
CA ALA A 582 -0.94 15.74 -4.99
C ALA A 582 -0.42 17.13 -4.60
N SER A 583 0.21 17.87 -5.52
CA SER A 583 0.74 19.22 -5.29
C SER A 583 -0.28 20.34 -5.47
N ARG A 584 -1.53 20.00 -5.75
CA ARG A 584 -2.61 20.98 -6.03
C ARG A 584 -3.78 20.88 -5.06
N VAL A 585 -3.78 19.87 -4.18
CA VAL A 585 -4.90 19.61 -3.27
C VAL A 585 -5.15 20.75 -2.31
N ALA A 586 -4.12 21.27 -1.62
CA ALA A 586 -4.28 22.41 -0.72
C ALA A 586 -4.77 23.67 -1.47
N GLY A 587 -4.34 23.84 -2.73
CA GLY A 587 -4.85 24.90 -3.61
C GLY A 587 -6.34 24.77 -3.92
N SER A 588 -6.84 23.53 -4.12
CA SER A 588 -8.27 23.27 -4.28
C SER A 588 -9.06 23.65 -3.02
N LEU A 589 -8.59 23.21 -1.85
CA LEU A 589 -9.21 23.53 -0.56
C LEU A 589 -9.28 25.05 -0.33
N LEU A 590 -8.18 25.76 -0.59
CA LEU A 590 -8.08 27.19 -0.42
C LEU A 590 -9.01 27.98 -1.36
N ARG A 591 -9.20 27.52 -2.59
CA ARG A 591 -10.19 28.11 -3.50
C ARG A 591 -11.60 27.88 -2.99
N ALA A 592 -11.92 26.66 -2.59
CA ALA A 592 -13.25 26.30 -2.11
C ALA A 592 -13.63 27.03 -0.81
N VAL A 593 -12.65 27.34 0.06
CA VAL A 593 -12.88 28.11 1.28
C VAL A 593 -12.76 29.63 1.08
N GLY A 594 -12.47 30.10 -0.13
CA GLY A 594 -12.40 31.52 -0.46
C GLY A 594 -11.12 32.24 -0.01
N LEU A 595 -9.99 31.53 0.08
CA LEU A 595 -8.68 32.08 0.43
C LEU A 595 -7.61 31.85 -0.68
N PRO A 596 -7.90 32.11 -1.97
CA PRO A 596 -6.99 31.82 -3.07
C PRO A 596 -5.68 32.62 -3.00
N GLN A 597 -5.62 33.74 -2.28
CA GLN A 597 -4.43 34.56 -2.08
C GLN A 597 -3.32 33.88 -1.25
N LEU A 598 -3.59 32.72 -0.66
CA LEU A 598 -2.62 31.88 0.05
C LEU A 598 -2.04 30.75 -0.83
N ILE A 599 -2.34 30.77 -2.13
CA ILE A 599 -1.79 29.83 -3.11
C ILE A 599 -0.66 30.52 -3.86
N THR A 600 0.56 30.03 -3.71
CA THR A 600 1.74 30.49 -4.44
C THR A 600 2.14 29.51 -5.51
N ARG A 601 3.04 29.91 -6.43
CA ARG A 601 3.51 29.10 -7.56
C ARG A 601 5.03 28.93 -7.61
N SER A 602 5.73 29.56 -6.67
CA SER A 602 7.18 29.48 -6.53
C SER A 602 7.58 29.58 -5.07
N TRP A 603 8.77 29.07 -4.76
CA TRP A 603 9.33 29.18 -3.42
C TRP A 603 9.61 30.62 -3.02
N SER A 604 9.95 31.49 -3.96
CA SER A 604 10.12 32.93 -3.68
C SER A 604 8.81 33.56 -3.21
N GLU A 605 7.72 33.36 -3.98
CA GLU A 605 6.39 33.84 -3.59
C GLU A 605 5.94 33.28 -2.23
N TYR A 606 6.22 31.99 -1.99
CA TYR A 606 5.87 31.33 -0.73
C TYR A 606 6.62 31.96 0.46
N GLU A 607 7.94 32.13 0.33
CA GLU A 607 8.80 32.72 1.35
C GLU A 607 8.43 34.19 1.63
N ASP A 608 8.20 34.98 0.58
CA ASP A 608 7.84 36.39 0.68
C ASP A 608 6.44 36.54 1.30
N LEU A 609 5.47 35.76 0.92
CA LEU A 609 4.13 35.78 1.48
C LEU A 609 4.14 35.36 2.95
N ALA A 610 4.83 34.28 3.32
CA ALA A 610 4.97 33.83 4.69
C ALA A 610 5.60 34.93 5.56
N SER A 611 6.71 35.55 5.07
CA SER A 611 7.41 36.62 5.76
C SER A 611 6.52 37.87 5.93
N SER A 612 5.76 38.25 4.91
CA SER A 612 4.84 39.37 4.97
C SER A 612 3.74 39.19 6.02
N LEU A 613 3.22 37.94 6.15
CA LEU A 613 2.19 37.61 7.14
C LEU A 613 2.72 37.64 8.58
N VAL A 614 4.01 37.39 8.79
CA VAL A 614 4.65 37.54 10.11
C VAL A 614 4.83 39.04 10.47
N THR A 615 5.20 39.86 9.49
CA THR A 615 5.48 41.29 9.70
C THR A 615 4.20 42.16 9.73
N ASP A 616 3.09 41.63 9.22
CA ASP A 616 1.76 42.26 9.23
C ASP A 616 0.73 41.40 9.99
N PRO A 617 0.69 41.45 11.30
CA PRO A 617 -0.27 40.70 12.12
C PRO A 617 -1.73 41.05 11.84
N GLU A 618 -2.00 42.25 11.34
CA GLU A 618 -3.37 42.67 10.97
C GLU A 618 -3.88 41.88 9.77
N ARG A 619 -3.07 41.74 8.75
CA ARG A 619 -3.38 40.93 7.58
C ARG A 619 -3.66 39.47 7.96
N LEU A 620 -2.85 38.90 8.87
CA LEU A 620 -3.06 37.53 9.36
C LEU A 620 -4.37 37.39 10.14
N ARG A 621 -4.72 38.41 10.99
CA ARG A 621 -6.01 38.47 11.69
C ARG A 621 -7.20 38.56 10.73
N GLN A 622 -7.07 39.35 9.66
CA GLN A 622 -8.09 39.47 8.61
C GLN A 622 -8.32 38.11 7.89
N LEU A 623 -7.25 37.40 7.55
CA LEU A 623 -7.35 36.05 6.97
C LEU A 623 -8.08 35.04 7.88
N ARG A 624 -7.75 35.06 9.19
CA ARG A 624 -8.46 34.27 10.19
C ARG A 624 -9.93 34.65 10.33
N SER A 625 -10.24 35.94 10.32
CA SER A 625 -11.63 36.44 10.36
C SER A 625 -12.42 36.00 9.12
N THR A 626 -11.83 36.12 7.92
CA THR A 626 -12.42 35.65 6.68
C THR A 626 -12.66 34.14 6.73
N LEU A 627 -11.67 33.35 7.21
CA LEU A 627 -11.80 31.91 7.36
C LEU A 627 -12.92 31.56 8.35
N ALA A 628 -13.03 32.26 9.47
CA ALA A 628 -14.08 32.04 10.46
C ALA A 628 -15.50 32.27 9.89
N GLN A 629 -15.67 33.28 9.04
CA GLN A 629 -16.91 33.53 8.33
C GLN A 629 -17.20 32.47 7.30
N ASN A 630 -16.19 32.11 6.49
CA ASN A 630 -16.34 31.16 5.40
C ASN A 630 -16.57 29.71 5.88
N ARG A 631 -16.20 29.35 7.12
CA ARG A 631 -16.50 28.05 7.70
C ARG A 631 -17.99 27.71 7.71
N THR A 632 -18.87 28.69 7.77
CA THR A 632 -20.32 28.50 7.80
C THR A 632 -21.00 28.71 6.44
N THR A 633 -20.29 29.26 5.46
CA THR A 633 -20.88 29.70 4.17
C THR A 633 -20.20 29.11 2.96
N SER A 634 -18.97 28.60 3.07
CA SER A 634 -18.26 28.05 1.91
C SER A 634 -18.74 26.66 1.53
N SER A 635 -18.63 26.37 0.24
CA SER A 635 -18.93 25.03 -0.30
C SER A 635 -18.03 23.93 0.27
N LEU A 636 -16.82 24.27 0.75
CA LEU A 636 -15.86 23.29 1.29
C LEU A 636 -16.42 22.54 2.49
N PHE A 637 -17.18 23.21 3.35
CA PHE A 637 -17.71 22.63 4.60
C PHE A 637 -19.20 22.28 4.53
N ASP A 638 -19.81 22.33 3.36
CA ASP A 638 -21.20 21.94 3.11
C ASP A 638 -21.28 20.47 2.63
N THR A 639 -21.36 19.55 3.59
CA THR A 639 -21.47 18.10 3.29
C THR A 639 -22.68 17.78 2.43
N ALA A 640 -23.81 18.46 2.65
CA ALA A 640 -25.04 18.19 1.90
C ALA A 640 -24.92 18.62 0.42
N ARG A 641 -24.33 19.79 0.17
CA ARG A 641 -24.01 20.27 -1.19
C ARG A 641 -23.03 19.31 -1.88
N TYR A 642 -21.98 18.91 -1.16
CA TYR A 642 -21.00 17.96 -1.69
C TYR A 642 -21.65 16.63 -2.09
N THR A 643 -22.51 16.08 -1.22
CA THR A 643 -23.22 14.82 -1.48
C THR A 643 -24.05 14.91 -2.77
N ARG A 644 -24.84 15.98 -2.94
CA ARG A 644 -25.63 16.20 -4.16
C ARG A 644 -24.75 16.28 -5.42
N SER A 645 -23.58 16.93 -5.34
CA SER A 645 -22.65 17.01 -6.47
C SER A 645 -22.09 15.64 -6.84
N LEU A 646 -21.72 14.82 -5.84
CA LEU A 646 -21.22 13.47 -6.10
C LEU A 646 -22.33 12.55 -6.63
N GLU A 647 -23.54 12.66 -6.14
CA GLU A 647 -24.71 11.92 -6.64
C GLU A 647 -25.00 12.26 -8.11
N ALA A 648 -24.99 13.54 -8.45
CA ALA A 648 -25.13 13.96 -9.85
C ALA A 648 -24.00 13.43 -10.74
N ALA A 649 -22.78 13.30 -10.19
CA ALA A 649 -21.68 12.65 -10.89
C ALA A 649 -21.97 11.17 -11.14
N TYR A 650 -22.44 10.43 -10.13
CA TYR A 650 -22.81 9.02 -10.27
C TYR A 650 -23.98 8.82 -11.24
N GLU A 651 -24.99 9.66 -11.18
CA GLU A 651 -26.11 9.65 -12.15
C GLU A 651 -25.57 9.86 -13.58
N ALA A 652 -24.70 10.84 -13.79
CA ALA A 652 -24.15 11.16 -15.11
C ALA A 652 -23.31 10.02 -15.71
N ILE A 653 -22.41 9.39 -14.92
CA ILE A 653 -21.63 8.25 -15.41
C ILE A 653 -22.49 7.01 -15.63
N TYR A 654 -23.53 6.81 -14.81
CA TYR A 654 -24.48 5.70 -14.97
C TYR A 654 -25.30 5.85 -16.24
N GLU A 655 -25.85 7.04 -16.51
CA GLU A 655 -26.58 7.35 -17.76
C GLU A 655 -25.68 7.19 -18.98
N HIS A 656 -24.44 7.70 -18.89
CA HIS A 656 -23.46 7.54 -19.96
C HIS A 656 -23.18 6.06 -20.25
N HIS A 657 -23.03 5.23 -19.22
CA HIS A 657 -22.85 3.79 -19.38
C HIS A 657 -24.07 3.11 -20.02
N LEU A 658 -25.29 3.46 -19.58
CA LEU A 658 -26.53 2.90 -20.14
C LEU A 658 -26.76 3.26 -21.62
N SER A 659 -26.19 4.38 -22.10
CA SER A 659 -26.22 4.73 -23.51
C SER A 659 -25.35 3.82 -24.40
N GLY A 660 -24.53 2.92 -23.77
CA GLY A 660 -23.58 2.07 -24.47
C GLY A 660 -22.31 2.78 -24.94
N ALA A 661 -22.12 4.05 -24.56
CA ALA A 661 -20.93 4.81 -24.91
C ALA A 661 -19.71 4.41 -24.06
N ALA A 662 -18.53 4.48 -24.66
CA ALA A 662 -17.27 4.30 -23.92
C ALA A 662 -17.09 5.43 -22.89
N PRO A 663 -16.38 5.18 -21.76
CA PRO A 663 -16.12 6.21 -20.75
C PRO A 663 -15.56 7.51 -21.36
N ALA A 664 -16.10 8.65 -20.93
CA ALA A 664 -15.71 9.99 -21.39
C ALA A 664 -15.59 10.94 -20.19
N HIS A 665 -14.85 12.04 -20.33
CA HIS A 665 -14.77 13.05 -19.27
C HIS A 665 -16.16 13.68 -19.02
N ILE A 666 -16.55 13.76 -17.74
CA ILE A 666 -17.83 14.32 -17.31
C ILE A 666 -17.58 15.67 -16.65
N ASN A 667 -18.29 16.68 -17.11
CA ASN A 667 -18.28 18.02 -16.50
C ASN A 667 -19.63 18.26 -15.86
N GLN A 668 -19.65 18.57 -14.58
CA GLN A 668 -20.86 19.05 -13.95
C GLN A 668 -20.95 20.57 -14.16
N PRO A 669 -22.17 21.12 -14.36
CA PRO A 669 -22.37 22.55 -14.40
C PRO A 669 -21.94 23.14 -13.04
N THR A 670 -21.23 24.26 -13.09
CA THR A 670 -20.97 25.04 -11.88
C THR A 670 -22.30 25.70 -11.44
N SER A 671 -22.52 25.84 -10.13
CA SER A 671 -23.73 26.44 -9.58
C SER A 671 -23.92 27.94 -9.97
N ALA A 672 -23.11 28.44 -10.87
CA ALA A 672 -23.19 29.78 -11.45
C ALA A 672 -23.75 29.79 -12.91
N ASP A 673 -23.95 28.62 -13.50
CA ASP A 673 -24.66 28.43 -14.75
C ASP A 673 -26.10 27.94 -14.47
#